data_1252386af62f4e293ac2d93f464fd81f
#
_entry.id   1252386af62f4e293ac2d93f464fd81f
#
_cell.length_a   1.000
_cell.length_b   1.000
_cell.length_c   1.000
_cell.angle_alpha   90.00
_cell.angle_beta   90.00
_cell.angle_gamma   90.00
#
_symmetry.space_group_name_H-M   'P 1'
#
loop_
_entity.id
_entity.type
_entity.pdbx_description
1 polymer ?
#
loop_
_entity_poly.entity_id
_entity_poly.type
_entity_poly.pdbx_seq_one_letter_code
_entity_poly.pdbx_strand_id
1 'polypeptide(L)'
;MATLQNIRNRGGLLVAIVIGLALGAFILGDMLNSGSKLMTPSKMKIAEIDGESVQYPDFQRKVEELSEVYKMNTQKTTIDETTWEQIREQVWQGYLQENIIGKATEKLGIGVTPDELFDLVQGNNPHPIIQQLFKNPKTGAVDKSVIIQFLKSLETTATAQQKSYWLYIESQIKLDRLRTKYNSLVSKGLYTTSEEAKKSLEAKDKSVNFKYIVLNYSTVPDAAVNVSDNELKEYYDKHKDEYKQEKTRKIEYINFEVLPSASDIAATQKWLIDIKPEFASVTDNKQFVSVNSDIAYDPGFYKKEELSPAIANWAFNAQPGDFYGPYLESNEYKLAKLDQFKMMPDSVQASHILINPQTVGSVEKAKAKIDSIKKLIENGADFAAMAKKFSEDQGSAAKGGELGWFKRKQMVPEFEEVAFTGEINKLNIAYTRFGYHLIKTTKKGKETNEVRIATLSRKIEPGTDTYQKVYSEVSKFASENQTAEAFNKAVVAQKLDKKLATLKENDRDVPGLESSRQLVKAAFSADLGKVLVNNENSTIFEFGNKFVIGVLTGATEEGNSTFDEAKVRVDLVVRKEKKAQMLAEKLKNAASGQSDLSGVASKLSTEVKDAAGVNFNSYSIPAIGAEPAVIGTVCYLPEGKISAPIEGNNGIYLARVTSVSISPDKDVKGEKKRLEQSMGYRAGSEVFESLKKIASITDRRAKFY
;
A
#
# COMPACT_ATOMS: atom_id res chain seq x y z
N MET A 1 0.81 -74.69 21.15
CA MET A 1 0.48 -73.44 20.37
C MET A 1 -0.29 -72.36 21.18
N ALA A 2 -0.74 -72.63 22.39
CA ALA A 2 -1.47 -71.67 23.22
C ALA A 2 -0.57 -70.62 23.94
N THR A 3 0.71 -70.92 24.14
CA THR A 3 1.64 -70.03 24.86
C THR A 3 2.14 -68.87 24.01
N LEU A 4 2.30 -69.03 22.70
CA LEU A 4 2.74 -67.96 21.78
C LEU A 4 1.65 -66.92 21.52
N GLN A 5 0.38 -67.32 21.60
CA GLN A 5 -0.78 -66.41 21.40
C GLN A 5 -1.00 -65.53 22.62
N ASN A 6 -0.73 -66.01 23.82
CA ASN A 6 -0.77 -65.22 25.07
C ASN A 6 0.37 -64.21 25.20
N ILE A 7 1.56 -64.53 24.67
CA ILE A 7 2.69 -63.59 24.64
C ILE A 7 2.45 -62.46 23.62
N ARG A 8 1.81 -62.76 22.48
CA ARG A 8 1.47 -61.77 21.45
C ARG A 8 0.38 -60.78 21.91
N ASN A 9 -0.61 -61.24 22.66
CA ASN A 9 -1.69 -60.41 23.16
C ASN A 9 -1.27 -59.55 24.39
N ARG A 10 -0.34 -60.05 25.22
CA ARG A 10 0.18 -59.27 26.36
C ARG A 10 1.37 -58.39 25.95
N GLY A 11 2.13 -58.78 24.93
CA GLY A 11 3.20 -57.96 24.36
C GLY A 11 2.72 -56.68 23.70
N GLY A 12 1.58 -56.72 22.99
CA GLY A 12 0.98 -55.53 22.38
C GLY A 12 0.54 -54.51 23.43
N LEU A 13 -0.06 -54.96 24.55
CA LEU A 13 -0.42 -54.08 25.66
C LEU A 13 0.81 -53.49 26.36
N LEU A 14 1.87 -54.27 26.54
CA LEU A 14 3.11 -53.83 27.18
C LEU A 14 3.87 -52.82 26.30
N VAL A 15 3.90 -53.04 24.98
CA VAL A 15 4.47 -52.07 24.00
C VAL A 15 3.63 -50.79 23.97
N ALA A 16 2.30 -50.87 24.00
CA ALA A 16 1.45 -49.71 24.07
C ALA A 16 1.62 -48.88 25.35
N ILE A 17 1.80 -49.57 26.51
CA ILE A 17 2.12 -48.92 27.79
C ILE A 17 3.51 -48.27 27.76
N VAL A 18 4.53 -48.97 27.23
CA VAL A 18 5.90 -48.40 27.12
C VAL A 18 5.94 -47.22 26.18
N ILE A 19 5.26 -47.29 25.03
CA ILE A 19 5.13 -46.14 24.09
C ILE A 19 4.33 -45.02 24.75
N GLY A 20 3.25 -45.29 25.45
CA GLY A 20 2.44 -44.33 26.20
C GLY A 20 3.27 -43.64 27.32
N LEU A 21 4.09 -44.40 28.05
CA LEU A 21 4.98 -43.88 29.09
C LEU A 21 6.14 -43.08 28.47
N ALA A 22 6.71 -43.53 27.35
CA ALA A 22 7.75 -42.80 26.63
C ALA A 22 7.24 -41.47 26.03
N LEU A 23 6.03 -41.48 25.43
CA LEU A 23 5.34 -40.27 24.97
C LEU A 23 4.96 -39.37 26.15
N GLY A 24 4.47 -39.93 27.25
CA GLY A 24 4.18 -39.17 28.46
C GLY A 24 5.42 -38.56 29.09
N ALA A 25 6.53 -39.32 29.15
CA ALA A 25 7.84 -38.82 29.65
C ALA A 25 8.43 -37.76 28.69
N PHE A 26 8.25 -37.93 27.38
CA PHE A 26 8.69 -36.92 26.38
C PHE A 26 7.87 -35.64 26.52
N ILE A 27 6.54 -35.74 26.62
CA ILE A 27 5.62 -34.59 26.81
C ILE A 27 5.88 -33.94 28.18
N LEU A 28 6.08 -34.73 29.24
CA LEU A 28 6.42 -34.21 30.57
C LEU A 28 7.87 -33.67 30.61
N GLY A 29 8.80 -34.27 29.90
CA GLY A 29 10.20 -33.79 29.78
C GLY A 29 10.26 -32.47 29.00
N ASP A 30 9.52 -32.37 27.91
CA ASP A 30 9.35 -31.11 27.13
C ASP A 30 8.61 -30.05 27.93
N MET A 31 7.59 -30.45 28.69
CA MET A 31 6.83 -29.58 29.59
C MET A 31 7.65 -29.13 30.81
N LEU A 32 8.56 -29.95 31.34
CA LEU A 32 9.48 -29.61 32.44
C LEU A 32 10.69 -28.81 31.95
N ASN A 33 11.20 -29.08 30.76
CA ASN A 33 12.31 -28.35 30.16
C ASN A 33 11.86 -27.01 29.52
N SER A 34 10.61 -26.97 29.02
CA SER A 34 9.92 -25.76 28.55
C SER A 34 9.16 -25.03 29.68
N GLY A 35 8.99 -25.68 30.82
CA GLY A 35 8.07 -25.32 31.90
C GLY A 35 8.36 -24.05 32.67
N SER A 36 9.44 -23.32 32.37
CA SER A 36 9.67 -21.98 32.91
C SER A 36 9.39 -20.85 31.90
N LYS A 37 9.12 -21.17 30.62
CA LYS A 37 8.91 -20.16 29.56
C LYS A 37 7.46 -20.06 29.05
N LEU A 38 6.59 -21.03 29.37
CA LEU A 38 5.29 -21.15 28.70
C LEU A 38 4.08 -20.57 29.45
N MET A 39 4.20 -20.14 30.70
CA MET A 39 3.04 -19.72 31.49
C MET A 39 3.21 -18.43 32.29
N THR A 40 3.72 -17.36 31.69
CA THR A 40 3.43 -16.04 32.22
C THR A 40 2.54 -15.32 31.19
N PRO A 41 1.26 -15.01 31.54
CA PRO A 41 0.34 -14.25 30.65
C PRO A 41 0.96 -12.94 30.13
N SER A 42 1.91 -12.37 30.87
CA SER A 42 2.62 -11.16 30.48
C SER A 42 3.57 -11.34 29.27
N LYS A 43 4.06 -12.56 28.99
CA LYS A 43 4.97 -12.83 27.85
C LYS A 43 4.23 -13.04 26.54
N MET A 44 2.95 -13.40 26.60
CA MET A 44 2.10 -13.60 25.43
C MET A 44 1.27 -12.36 25.06
N LYS A 45 1.46 -11.26 25.76
CA LYS A 45 0.77 -10.00 25.52
C LYS A 45 1.43 -9.25 24.35
N ILE A 46 0.73 -9.27 23.20
CA ILE A 46 1.20 -8.62 21.98
C ILE A 46 0.92 -7.12 21.97
N ALA A 47 -0.12 -6.68 22.67
CA ALA A 47 -0.46 -5.26 22.81
C ALA A 47 -1.26 -4.98 24.07
N GLU A 48 -1.33 -3.70 24.44
CA GLU A 48 -2.31 -3.15 25.37
C GLU A 48 -2.91 -1.89 24.77
N ILE A 49 -4.23 -1.82 24.74
CA ILE A 49 -4.97 -0.72 24.15
C ILE A 49 -5.94 -0.21 25.22
N ASP A 50 -5.65 0.95 25.79
CA ASP A 50 -6.49 1.63 26.79
C ASP A 50 -6.82 0.74 28.02
N GLY A 51 -5.81 -0.06 28.45
CA GLY A 51 -5.92 -1.01 29.56
C GLY A 51 -6.41 -2.41 29.18
N GLU A 52 -6.91 -2.62 27.97
CA GLU A 52 -7.27 -3.96 27.46
C GLU A 52 -6.06 -4.67 26.85
N SER A 53 -5.83 -5.88 27.33
CA SER A 53 -4.71 -6.70 26.88
C SER A 53 -5.11 -7.52 25.66
N VAL A 54 -4.34 -7.39 24.57
CA VAL A 54 -4.45 -8.27 23.39
C VAL A 54 -3.42 -9.39 23.54
N GLN A 55 -3.88 -10.64 23.54
CA GLN A 55 -3.01 -11.81 23.61
C GLN A 55 -2.57 -12.25 22.22
N TYR A 56 -1.33 -12.74 22.09
CA TYR A 56 -0.79 -13.21 20.81
C TYR A 56 -1.64 -14.32 20.16
N PRO A 57 -2.11 -15.36 20.90
CA PRO A 57 -2.95 -16.38 20.28
C PRO A 57 -4.25 -15.84 19.70
N ASP A 58 -4.88 -14.85 20.34
CA ASP A 58 -6.12 -14.24 19.82
C ASP A 58 -5.84 -13.37 18.60
N PHE A 59 -4.73 -12.65 18.61
CA PHE A 59 -4.27 -11.88 17.46
C PHE A 59 -3.98 -12.81 16.27
N GLN A 60 -3.20 -13.86 16.50
CA GLN A 60 -2.82 -14.82 15.46
C GLN A 60 -4.04 -15.53 14.87
N ARG A 61 -5.01 -15.91 15.69
CA ARG A 61 -6.27 -16.49 15.21
C ARG A 61 -7.01 -15.53 14.26
N LYS A 62 -7.14 -14.23 14.60
CA LYS A 62 -7.75 -13.23 13.70
C LYS A 62 -6.94 -13.04 12.40
N VAL A 63 -5.62 -13.13 12.48
CA VAL A 63 -4.74 -13.09 11.28
C VAL A 63 -5.02 -14.30 10.37
N GLU A 64 -5.14 -15.49 10.93
CA GLU A 64 -5.46 -16.71 10.18
C GLU A 64 -6.87 -16.64 9.56
N GLU A 65 -7.86 -16.20 10.33
CA GLU A 65 -9.23 -16.00 9.84
C GLU A 65 -9.25 -15.03 8.64
N LEU A 66 -8.56 -13.89 8.75
CA LEU A 66 -8.50 -12.92 7.66
C LEU A 66 -7.69 -13.43 6.47
N SER A 67 -6.68 -14.27 6.69
CA SER A 67 -5.92 -14.91 5.62
C SER A 67 -6.77 -15.84 4.76
N GLU A 68 -7.67 -16.60 5.39
CA GLU A 68 -8.62 -17.46 4.66
C GLU A 68 -9.62 -16.62 3.85
N VAL A 69 -10.10 -15.50 4.40
CA VAL A 69 -10.91 -14.52 3.66
C VAL A 69 -10.18 -14.01 2.42
N TYR A 70 -8.89 -13.66 2.57
CA TYR A 70 -8.06 -13.20 1.46
C TYR A 70 -7.89 -14.27 0.37
N LYS A 71 -7.58 -15.52 0.75
CA LYS A 71 -7.46 -16.65 -0.19
C LYS A 71 -8.76 -16.88 -0.98
N MET A 72 -9.90 -16.83 -0.29
CA MET A 72 -11.23 -16.99 -0.92
C MET A 72 -11.48 -15.88 -1.96
N ASN A 73 -11.21 -14.62 -1.60
CA ASN A 73 -11.49 -13.48 -2.47
C ASN A 73 -10.55 -13.41 -3.69
N THR A 74 -9.29 -13.83 -3.53
CA THR A 74 -8.28 -13.77 -4.59
C THR A 74 -8.12 -15.06 -5.37
N GLN A 75 -8.77 -16.16 -4.90
CA GLN A 75 -8.62 -17.52 -5.43
C GLN A 75 -7.16 -18.02 -5.42
N LYS A 76 -6.32 -17.46 -4.54
CA LYS A 76 -4.94 -17.89 -4.33
C LYS A 76 -4.87 -18.93 -3.23
N THR A 77 -4.05 -19.96 -3.40
CA THR A 77 -3.78 -20.99 -2.39
C THR A 77 -2.66 -20.61 -1.43
N THR A 78 -1.75 -19.76 -1.89
CA THR A 78 -0.57 -19.30 -1.13
C THR A 78 -0.61 -17.78 -0.93
N ILE A 79 -0.08 -17.34 0.19
CA ILE A 79 0.04 -15.91 0.55
C ILE A 79 1.53 -15.60 0.67
N ASP A 80 1.99 -14.56 -0.03
CA ASP A 80 3.35 -14.05 0.10
C ASP A 80 3.52 -13.26 1.41
N GLU A 81 4.77 -13.06 1.84
CA GLU A 81 5.06 -12.40 3.13
C GLU A 81 4.54 -10.95 3.17
N THR A 82 4.58 -10.26 2.03
CA THR A 82 4.02 -8.90 1.92
C THR A 82 2.54 -8.87 2.25
N THR A 83 1.80 -9.83 1.72
CA THR A 83 0.36 -9.97 1.98
C THR A 83 0.08 -10.40 3.42
N TRP A 84 0.91 -11.29 4.00
CA TRP A 84 0.82 -11.65 5.42
C TRP A 84 0.94 -10.44 6.33
N GLU A 85 1.87 -9.55 6.03
CA GLU A 85 2.03 -8.34 6.83
C GLU A 85 0.88 -7.34 6.67
N GLN A 86 0.34 -7.21 5.46
CA GLN A 86 -0.87 -6.41 5.26
C GLN A 86 -2.05 -6.95 6.07
N ILE A 87 -2.20 -8.27 6.14
CA ILE A 87 -3.22 -8.94 6.95
C ILE A 87 -2.98 -8.65 8.45
N ARG A 88 -1.74 -8.78 8.95
CA ARG A 88 -1.39 -8.46 10.35
C ARG A 88 -1.70 -7.00 10.69
N GLU A 89 -1.36 -6.08 9.79
CA GLU A 89 -1.66 -4.66 9.99
C GLU A 89 -3.17 -4.39 9.96
N GLN A 90 -3.92 -5.01 9.07
CA GLN A 90 -5.38 -4.88 9.03
C GLN A 90 -6.03 -5.40 10.31
N VAL A 91 -5.57 -6.53 10.85
CA VAL A 91 -6.03 -7.06 12.14
C VAL A 91 -5.68 -6.09 13.27
N TRP A 92 -4.50 -5.52 13.25
CA TRP A 92 -4.08 -4.51 14.23
C TRP A 92 -4.98 -3.27 14.22
N GLN A 93 -5.24 -2.72 13.04
CA GLN A 93 -6.16 -1.59 12.89
C GLN A 93 -7.58 -1.94 13.36
N GLY A 94 -8.01 -3.17 13.13
CA GLY A 94 -9.27 -3.70 13.66
C GLY A 94 -9.31 -3.69 15.20
N TYR A 95 -8.25 -4.15 15.86
CA TYR A 95 -8.14 -4.10 17.34
C TYR A 95 -8.14 -2.66 17.86
N LEU A 96 -7.42 -1.75 17.20
CA LEU A 96 -7.43 -0.34 17.58
C LEU A 96 -8.84 0.25 17.49
N GLN A 97 -9.53 0.02 16.39
CA GLN A 97 -10.89 0.52 16.20
C GLN A 97 -11.87 -0.10 17.21
N GLU A 98 -11.82 -1.42 17.38
CA GLU A 98 -12.71 -2.15 18.30
C GLU A 98 -12.54 -1.65 19.75
N ASN A 99 -11.32 -1.50 20.24
CA ASN A 99 -11.07 -1.08 21.60
C ASN A 99 -11.30 0.42 21.82
N ILE A 100 -10.87 1.28 20.89
CA ILE A 100 -10.97 2.74 21.07
C ILE A 100 -12.41 3.21 20.83
N ILE A 101 -13.02 2.85 19.69
CA ILE A 101 -14.41 3.24 19.38
C ILE A 101 -15.38 2.45 20.28
N GLY A 102 -15.12 1.15 20.50
CA GLY A 102 -15.95 0.31 21.38
C GLY A 102 -16.09 0.92 22.76
N LYS A 103 -15.00 1.25 23.43
CA LYS A 103 -15.04 1.92 24.76
C LYS A 103 -15.69 3.29 24.73
N ALA A 104 -15.42 4.09 23.70
CA ALA A 104 -16.04 5.41 23.58
C ALA A 104 -17.57 5.30 23.43
N THR A 105 -18.05 4.33 22.65
CA THR A 105 -19.47 4.08 22.45
C THR A 105 -20.13 3.44 23.65
N GLU A 106 -19.46 2.50 24.33
CA GLU A 106 -19.93 1.87 25.57
C GLU A 106 -20.17 2.88 26.69
N LYS A 107 -19.20 3.78 26.94
CA LYS A 107 -19.33 4.86 27.91
C LYS A 107 -20.55 5.78 27.66
N LEU A 108 -20.99 5.87 26.43
CA LEU A 108 -22.15 6.67 26.01
C LEU A 108 -23.44 5.86 25.90
N GLY A 109 -23.42 4.56 26.19
CA GLY A 109 -24.56 3.68 26.00
C GLY A 109 -24.96 3.47 24.53
N ILE A 110 -24.03 3.72 23.59
CA ILE A 110 -24.28 3.54 22.15
C ILE A 110 -23.96 2.09 21.78
N GLY A 111 -24.94 1.37 21.28
CA GLY A 111 -24.80 0.00 20.81
C GLY A 111 -25.43 -0.21 19.44
N VAL A 112 -25.22 -1.40 18.87
CA VAL A 112 -25.95 -1.91 17.70
C VAL A 112 -26.82 -3.07 18.19
N THR A 113 -28.14 -2.89 18.13
CA THR A 113 -29.09 -3.91 18.55
C THR A 113 -29.19 -5.04 17.51
N PRO A 114 -29.66 -6.24 17.91
CA PRO A 114 -29.92 -7.32 16.96
C PRO A 114 -30.88 -6.91 15.82
N ASP A 115 -31.91 -6.15 16.12
CA ASP A 115 -32.89 -5.66 15.13
C ASP A 115 -32.23 -4.68 14.15
N GLU A 116 -31.36 -3.79 14.65
CA GLU A 116 -30.61 -2.88 13.80
C GLU A 116 -29.62 -3.63 12.89
N LEU A 117 -28.94 -4.63 13.42
CA LEU A 117 -28.03 -5.45 12.63
C LEU A 117 -28.80 -6.25 11.57
N PHE A 118 -29.96 -6.78 11.92
CA PHE A 118 -30.87 -7.43 10.99
C PHE A 118 -31.27 -6.49 9.84
N ASP A 119 -31.63 -5.24 10.16
CA ASP A 119 -32.00 -4.25 9.15
C ASP A 119 -30.82 -3.88 8.25
N LEU A 120 -29.62 -3.78 8.79
CA LEU A 120 -28.37 -3.54 8.04
C LEU A 120 -27.99 -4.70 7.10
N VAL A 121 -28.43 -5.92 7.39
CA VAL A 121 -28.16 -7.11 6.56
C VAL A 121 -29.32 -7.39 5.60
N GLN A 122 -30.56 -7.38 6.07
CA GLN A 122 -31.74 -7.83 5.33
C GLN A 122 -32.81 -6.75 5.13
N GLY A 123 -32.61 -5.55 5.68
CA GLY A 123 -33.56 -4.45 5.63
C GLY A 123 -33.70 -3.78 4.25
N ASN A 124 -34.33 -2.60 4.25
CA ASN A 124 -34.56 -1.86 3.02
C ASN A 124 -33.33 -1.10 2.53
N ASN A 125 -32.41 -0.76 3.45
CA ASN A 125 -31.15 -0.08 3.18
C ASN A 125 -29.98 -0.90 3.75
N PRO A 126 -29.64 -2.03 3.11
CA PRO A 126 -28.58 -2.87 3.60
C PRO A 126 -27.23 -2.14 3.58
N HIS A 127 -26.35 -2.52 4.51
CA HIS A 127 -25.02 -1.94 4.64
C HIS A 127 -24.24 -2.02 3.32
N PRO A 128 -23.36 -1.05 2.98
CA PRO A 128 -22.58 -1.07 1.73
C PRO A 128 -21.82 -2.37 1.48
N ILE A 129 -21.28 -3.01 2.52
CA ILE A 129 -20.63 -4.34 2.43
C ILE A 129 -21.61 -5.38 1.89
N ILE A 130 -22.84 -5.41 2.42
CA ILE A 130 -23.89 -6.33 1.97
C ILE A 130 -24.31 -6.00 0.54
N GLN A 131 -24.44 -4.72 0.23
CA GLN A 131 -24.73 -4.29 -1.14
C GLN A 131 -23.67 -4.77 -2.13
N GLN A 132 -22.41 -4.67 -1.77
CA GLN A 132 -21.30 -5.12 -2.62
C GLN A 132 -21.27 -6.65 -2.79
N LEU A 133 -21.49 -7.41 -1.69
CA LEU A 133 -21.43 -8.87 -1.71
C LEU A 133 -22.61 -9.51 -2.45
N PHE A 134 -23.81 -8.91 -2.35
CA PHE A 134 -25.06 -9.48 -2.89
C PHE A 134 -25.65 -8.66 -4.04
N LYS A 135 -24.86 -7.77 -4.63
CA LYS A 135 -25.25 -7.01 -5.80
C LYS A 135 -25.50 -7.95 -6.98
N ASN A 136 -26.70 -7.91 -7.51
CA ASN A 136 -27.02 -8.64 -8.73
C ASN A 136 -26.24 -8.04 -9.90
N PRO A 137 -25.37 -8.81 -10.56
CA PRO A 137 -24.58 -8.27 -11.67
C PRO A 137 -25.42 -7.74 -12.85
N LYS A 138 -26.67 -8.22 -12.99
CA LYS A 138 -27.58 -7.83 -14.10
C LYS A 138 -28.33 -6.55 -13.83
N THR A 139 -28.87 -6.40 -12.63
CA THR A 139 -29.76 -5.28 -12.28
C THR A 139 -29.06 -4.18 -11.49
N GLY A 140 -27.89 -4.46 -10.96
CA GLY A 140 -27.19 -3.57 -10.03
C GLY A 140 -27.85 -3.48 -8.64
N ALA A 141 -29.01 -4.06 -8.46
CA ALA A 141 -29.75 -4.05 -7.21
C ALA A 141 -29.37 -5.24 -6.30
N VAL A 142 -29.57 -5.09 -5.01
CA VAL A 142 -29.40 -6.16 -4.03
C VAL A 142 -30.68 -7.00 -4.00
N ASP A 143 -30.54 -8.30 -4.19
CA ASP A 143 -31.66 -9.24 -4.10
C ASP A 143 -31.74 -9.81 -2.68
N LYS A 144 -32.75 -9.40 -1.94
CA LYS A 144 -32.99 -9.88 -0.56
C LYS A 144 -33.20 -11.39 -0.48
N SER A 145 -33.79 -12.01 -1.50
CA SER A 145 -34.01 -13.46 -1.51
C SER A 145 -32.69 -14.23 -1.51
N VAL A 146 -31.68 -13.71 -2.21
CA VAL A 146 -30.32 -14.29 -2.24
C VAL A 146 -29.65 -14.19 -0.85
N ILE A 147 -29.79 -13.04 -0.17
CA ILE A 147 -29.26 -12.86 1.19
C ILE A 147 -29.91 -13.87 2.14
N ILE A 148 -31.23 -13.97 2.13
CA ILE A 148 -31.98 -14.91 3.01
C ILE A 148 -31.60 -16.34 2.72
N GLN A 149 -31.46 -16.73 1.46
CA GLN A 149 -31.04 -18.07 1.06
C GLN A 149 -29.60 -18.35 1.51
N PHE A 150 -28.71 -17.40 1.36
CA PHE A 150 -27.33 -17.51 1.84
C PHE A 150 -27.29 -17.70 3.36
N LEU A 151 -27.99 -16.89 4.14
CA LEU A 151 -28.02 -17.00 5.60
C LEU A 151 -28.58 -18.35 6.06
N LYS A 152 -29.64 -18.85 5.41
CA LYS A 152 -30.16 -20.20 5.68
C LYS A 152 -29.12 -21.28 5.35
N SER A 153 -28.33 -21.11 4.30
CA SER A 153 -27.27 -22.07 3.96
C SER A 153 -26.15 -22.11 5.01
N LEU A 154 -25.89 -20.97 5.70
CA LEU A 154 -24.92 -20.94 6.79
C LEU A 154 -25.29 -21.84 7.96
N GLU A 155 -26.57 -22.04 8.21
CA GLU A 155 -27.06 -22.93 9.27
C GLU A 155 -26.97 -24.41 8.89
N THR A 156 -27.19 -24.75 7.62
CA THR A 156 -27.44 -26.13 7.16
C THR A 156 -26.28 -26.76 6.39
N THR A 157 -25.68 -26.05 5.44
CA THR A 157 -24.75 -26.62 4.45
C THR A 157 -23.38 -25.94 4.38
N ALA A 158 -23.22 -24.79 5.04
CA ALA A 158 -21.98 -24.02 4.94
C ALA A 158 -20.81 -24.69 5.68
N THR A 159 -19.63 -24.58 5.07
CA THR A 159 -18.38 -25.00 5.71
C THR A 159 -18.01 -24.10 6.89
N ALA A 160 -17.12 -24.59 7.76
CA ALA A 160 -16.59 -23.79 8.87
C ALA A 160 -15.98 -22.46 8.38
N GLN A 161 -15.27 -22.48 7.25
CA GLN A 161 -14.69 -21.28 6.63
C GLN A 161 -15.75 -20.26 6.20
N GLN A 162 -16.84 -20.70 5.57
CA GLN A 162 -17.94 -19.82 5.17
C GLN A 162 -18.63 -19.18 6.39
N LYS A 163 -18.78 -19.93 7.48
CA LYS A 163 -19.31 -19.39 8.75
C LYS A 163 -18.37 -18.35 9.36
N SER A 164 -17.07 -18.63 9.42
CA SER A 164 -16.09 -17.69 9.93
C SER A 164 -16.03 -16.41 9.09
N TYR A 165 -16.10 -16.55 7.76
CA TYR A 165 -16.18 -15.40 6.84
C TYR A 165 -17.41 -14.53 7.14
N TRP A 166 -18.58 -15.14 7.33
CA TRP A 166 -19.79 -14.40 7.64
C TRP A 166 -19.69 -13.67 8.99
N LEU A 167 -19.20 -14.33 10.03
CA LEU A 167 -18.98 -13.71 11.34
C LEU A 167 -18.02 -12.51 11.26
N TYR A 168 -16.98 -12.62 10.43
CA TYR A 168 -16.10 -11.49 10.15
C TYR A 168 -16.86 -10.33 9.49
N ILE A 169 -17.65 -10.59 8.45
CA ILE A 169 -18.47 -9.55 7.78
C ILE A 169 -19.43 -8.89 8.76
N GLU A 170 -20.12 -9.67 9.56
CA GLU A 170 -21.06 -9.18 10.58
C GLU A 170 -20.36 -8.28 11.59
N SER A 171 -19.18 -8.68 12.06
CA SER A 171 -18.36 -7.88 12.97
C SER A 171 -17.94 -6.54 12.35
N GLN A 172 -17.57 -6.55 11.07
CA GLN A 172 -17.20 -5.32 10.35
C GLN A 172 -18.40 -4.38 10.18
N ILE A 173 -19.59 -4.90 9.87
CA ILE A 173 -20.83 -4.11 9.77
C ILE A 173 -21.15 -3.47 11.13
N LYS A 174 -21.05 -4.23 12.22
CA LYS A 174 -21.30 -3.74 13.58
C LYS A 174 -20.31 -2.64 13.96
N LEU A 175 -19.02 -2.84 13.71
CA LEU A 175 -17.98 -1.87 14.03
C LEU A 175 -18.14 -0.58 13.21
N ASP A 176 -18.39 -0.69 11.90
CA ASP A 176 -18.64 0.46 11.04
C ASP A 176 -19.89 1.24 11.47
N ARG A 177 -20.94 0.53 11.90
CA ARG A 177 -22.16 1.15 12.42
C ARG A 177 -21.92 1.92 13.72
N LEU A 178 -21.14 1.34 14.66
CA LEU A 178 -20.74 2.02 15.90
C LEU A 178 -19.94 3.28 15.58
N ARG A 179 -18.96 3.19 14.68
CA ARG A 179 -18.16 4.34 14.22
C ARG A 179 -19.04 5.42 13.60
N THR A 180 -19.98 5.03 12.74
CA THR A 180 -20.92 5.96 12.10
C THR A 180 -21.82 6.67 13.12
N LYS A 181 -22.33 5.94 14.13
CA LYS A 181 -23.12 6.54 15.21
C LYS A 181 -22.30 7.53 16.02
N TYR A 182 -21.08 7.15 16.41
CA TYR A 182 -20.20 8.01 17.16
C TYR A 182 -19.82 9.27 16.37
N ASN A 183 -19.39 9.13 15.13
CA ASN A 183 -19.07 10.25 14.25
C ASN A 183 -20.29 11.16 14.03
N SER A 184 -21.48 10.59 13.89
CA SER A 184 -22.72 11.36 13.75
C SER A 184 -23.04 12.14 15.02
N LEU A 185 -22.82 11.56 16.19
CA LEU A 185 -22.99 12.25 17.48
C LEU A 185 -22.08 13.46 17.57
N VAL A 186 -20.78 13.26 17.28
CA VAL A 186 -19.77 14.35 17.30
C VAL A 186 -20.12 15.41 16.27
N SER A 187 -20.40 15.01 15.03
CA SER A 187 -20.71 15.95 13.93
C SER A 187 -21.98 16.76 14.20
N LYS A 188 -23.01 16.17 14.81
CA LYS A 188 -24.23 16.87 15.18
C LYS A 188 -24.08 17.75 16.42
N GLY A 189 -23.09 17.47 17.27
CA GLY A 189 -22.70 18.34 18.36
C GLY A 189 -21.92 19.59 17.90
N LEU A 190 -21.34 19.54 16.71
CA LEU A 190 -20.64 20.66 16.09
C LEU A 190 -21.65 21.52 15.29
N TYR A 191 -21.80 22.77 15.67
CA TYR A 191 -22.66 23.71 14.95
C TYR A 191 -21.96 25.05 14.81
N THR A 192 -22.27 25.76 13.76
CA THR A 192 -21.81 27.12 13.53
C THR A 192 -22.90 28.10 13.92
N THR A 193 -22.58 29.10 14.71
CA THR A 193 -23.51 30.19 15.00
C THR A 193 -23.64 31.13 13.81
N SER A 194 -24.74 31.89 13.75
CA SER A 194 -24.91 32.91 12.71
C SER A 194 -23.85 34.01 12.83
N GLU A 195 -23.37 34.31 14.06
CA GLU A 195 -22.33 35.29 14.25
C GLU A 195 -20.96 34.81 13.79
N GLU A 196 -20.62 33.52 13.99
CA GLU A 196 -19.41 32.92 13.41
C GLU A 196 -19.43 32.91 11.89
N ALA A 197 -20.57 32.58 11.29
CA ALA A 197 -20.73 32.64 9.84
C ALA A 197 -20.59 34.07 9.31
N LYS A 198 -21.14 35.05 10.00
CA LYS A 198 -20.98 36.48 9.67
C LYS A 198 -19.51 36.89 9.75
N LYS A 199 -18.83 36.58 10.86
CA LYS A 199 -17.38 36.87 11.03
C LYS A 199 -16.53 36.16 9.96
N SER A 200 -16.88 34.94 9.58
CA SER A 200 -16.19 34.21 8.51
C SER A 200 -16.36 34.91 7.16
N LEU A 201 -17.57 35.40 6.84
CA LEU A 201 -17.79 36.21 5.64
C LEU A 201 -17.00 37.50 5.69
N GLU A 202 -17.10 38.27 6.80
CA GLU A 202 -16.33 39.50 6.98
C GLU A 202 -14.82 39.28 6.79
N ALA A 203 -14.30 38.19 7.34
CA ALA A 203 -12.88 37.80 7.21
C ALA A 203 -12.49 37.43 5.78
N LYS A 204 -13.39 36.82 5.00
CA LYS A 204 -13.22 36.46 3.60
C LYS A 204 -13.37 37.65 2.66
N ASP A 205 -14.38 38.47 2.90
CA ASP A 205 -14.80 39.55 2.01
C ASP A 205 -13.96 40.82 2.15
N LYS A 206 -13.33 40.98 3.34
CA LYS A 206 -12.42 42.09 3.57
C LYS A 206 -11.04 41.76 3.05
N SER A 207 -10.62 42.39 1.96
CA SER A 207 -9.24 42.34 1.47
C SER A 207 -8.51 43.65 1.70
N VAL A 208 -7.23 43.58 1.97
CA VAL A 208 -6.38 44.73 2.24
C VAL A 208 -5.20 44.77 1.29
N ASN A 209 -4.88 45.98 0.85
CA ASN A 209 -3.60 46.29 0.24
C ASN A 209 -2.75 47.00 1.29
N PHE A 210 -1.49 46.66 1.36
CA PHE A 210 -0.60 47.27 2.35
C PHE A 210 0.82 47.39 1.84
N LYS A 211 1.54 48.33 2.40
CA LYS A 211 2.99 48.44 2.28
C LYS A 211 3.66 47.86 3.50
N TYR A 212 4.85 47.28 3.31
CA TYR A 212 5.58 46.71 4.41
C TYR A 212 7.07 46.85 4.27
N ILE A 213 7.75 46.78 5.43
CA ILE A 213 9.20 46.62 5.55
C ILE A 213 9.42 45.32 6.30
N VAL A 214 10.44 44.55 5.90
CA VAL A 214 10.88 43.36 6.61
C VAL A 214 12.37 43.42 6.91
N LEU A 215 12.73 43.10 8.15
CA LEU A 215 14.11 42.75 8.53
C LEU A 215 14.18 41.24 8.70
N ASN A 216 14.79 40.55 7.77
CA ASN A 216 14.89 39.09 7.80
C ASN A 216 15.84 38.64 8.91
N TYR A 217 15.53 37.48 9.55
CA TYR A 217 16.41 36.89 10.56
C TYR A 217 17.81 36.59 10.04
N SER A 218 17.94 36.28 8.74
CA SER A 218 19.23 36.04 8.08
C SER A 218 20.14 37.23 8.05
N THR A 219 19.61 38.46 8.26
CA THR A 219 20.44 39.69 8.30
C THR A 219 21.24 39.79 9.59
N VAL A 220 20.90 39.02 10.62
CA VAL A 220 21.62 38.94 11.89
C VAL A 220 22.46 37.68 11.90
N PRO A 221 23.80 37.76 11.80
CA PRO A 221 24.67 36.60 11.87
C PRO A 221 24.49 35.85 13.22
N ASP A 222 24.59 34.54 13.25
CA ASP A 222 24.46 33.75 14.48
C ASP A 222 25.51 34.13 15.52
N ALA A 223 26.70 34.50 15.08
CA ALA A 223 27.79 34.97 15.94
C ALA A 223 27.48 36.29 16.66
N ALA A 224 26.54 37.10 16.15
CA ALA A 224 26.10 38.35 16.82
C ALA A 224 25.07 38.10 17.91
N VAL A 225 24.58 36.88 18.06
CA VAL A 225 23.58 36.50 19.06
C VAL A 225 24.22 35.62 20.13
N ASN A 226 24.47 36.16 21.28
CA ASN A 226 25.04 35.39 22.38
C ASN A 226 23.94 34.60 23.10
N VAL A 227 24.07 33.28 23.12
CA VAL A 227 23.13 32.36 23.79
C VAL A 227 23.94 31.51 24.75
N SER A 228 23.62 31.56 26.05
CA SER A 228 24.26 30.76 27.06
C SER A 228 23.57 29.41 27.26
N ASP A 229 24.31 28.41 27.74
CA ASP A 229 23.78 27.10 28.08
C ASP A 229 22.68 27.16 29.14
N ASN A 230 22.73 28.13 30.06
CA ASN A 230 21.70 28.34 31.08
C ASN A 230 20.37 28.78 30.43
N GLU A 231 20.40 29.69 29.46
CA GLU A 231 19.21 30.14 28.73
C GLU A 231 18.60 28.99 27.90
N LEU A 232 19.45 28.19 27.26
CA LEU A 232 18.98 27.01 26.55
C LEU A 232 18.28 26.02 27.47
N LYS A 233 18.87 25.78 28.64
CA LYS A 233 18.31 24.85 29.62
C LYS A 233 17.01 25.38 30.20
N GLU A 234 16.93 26.67 30.51
CA GLU A 234 15.70 27.30 31.02
C GLU A 234 14.56 27.23 30.00
N TYR A 235 14.88 27.47 28.72
CA TYR A 235 13.91 27.31 27.63
C TYR A 235 13.42 25.87 27.50
N TYR A 236 14.37 24.92 27.49
CA TYR A 236 14.04 23.49 27.40
C TYR A 236 13.16 23.05 28.57
N ASP A 237 13.48 23.41 29.77
CA ASP A 237 12.73 23.02 30.98
C ASP A 237 11.28 23.53 30.94
N LYS A 238 11.04 24.74 30.38
CA LYS A 238 9.70 25.30 30.18
C LYS A 238 8.90 24.66 29.06
N HIS A 239 9.59 24.13 28.06
CA HIS A 239 8.98 23.59 26.82
C HIS A 239 9.25 22.08 26.63
N LYS A 240 9.56 21.38 27.72
CA LYS A 240 10.01 19.98 27.69
C LYS A 240 9.06 19.04 26.91
N ASP A 241 7.75 19.30 26.99
CA ASP A 241 6.73 18.51 26.31
C ASP A 241 6.73 18.66 24.77
N GLU A 242 7.37 19.71 24.24
CA GLU A 242 7.54 19.95 22.80
C GLU A 242 8.70 19.11 22.22
N TYR A 243 9.57 18.56 23.09
CA TYR A 243 10.74 17.77 22.72
C TYR A 243 10.53 16.27 22.95
N LYS A 244 9.29 15.80 22.76
CA LYS A 244 9.00 14.37 22.76
C LYS A 244 9.61 13.70 21.53
N GLN A 245 10.10 12.48 21.73
CA GLN A 245 10.71 11.66 20.70
C GLN A 245 10.19 10.23 20.75
N GLU A 246 10.18 9.60 19.61
CA GLU A 246 9.82 8.20 19.47
C GLU A 246 11.06 7.32 19.68
N LYS A 247 10.83 6.04 20.04
CA LYS A 247 11.88 5.03 20.10
C LYS A 247 12.41 4.74 18.72
N THR A 248 13.67 5.08 18.45
CA THR A 248 14.30 4.86 17.15
C THR A 248 15.71 4.26 17.29
N ARG A 249 16.17 3.65 16.18
CA ARG A 249 17.55 3.18 16.02
C ARG A 249 18.13 3.75 14.74
N LYS A 250 19.34 4.31 14.82
CA LYS A 250 20.08 4.78 13.66
C LYS A 250 21.11 3.72 13.30
N ILE A 251 21.08 3.28 12.05
CA ILE A 251 22.04 2.33 11.53
C ILE A 251 22.82 2.92 10.36
N GLU A 252 24.07 2.53 10.25
CA GLU A 252 24.87 2.64 9.04
C GLU A 252 25.00 1.25 8.45
N TYR A 253 24.84 1.13 7.15
CA TYR A 253 24.96 -0.17 6.49
C TYR A 253 25.55 -0.04 5.09
N ILE A 254 26.13 -1.15 4.63
CA ILE A 254 26.62 -1.34 3.25
C ILE A 254 25.90 -2.54 2.64
N ASN A 255 25.76 -2.53 1.33
CA ASN A 255 25.25 -3.67 0.59
C ASN A 255 26.24 -4.10 -0.50
N PHE A 256 26.41 -5.42 -0.63
CA PHE A 256 27.10 -6.06 -1.74
C PHE A 256 26.06 -6.69 -2.64
N GLU A 257 25.95 -6.17 -3.85
CA GLU A 257 24.99 -6.68 -4.82
C GLU A 257 25.55 -7.88 -5.57
N VAL A 258 24.78 -8.97 -5.64
CA VAL A 258 25.11 -10.13 -6.46
C VAL A 258 24.56 -9.87 -7.86
N LEU A 259 25.42 -9.38 -8.74
CA LEU A 259 25.09 -9.10 -10.12
C LEU A 259 25.64 -10.21 -11.03
N PRO A 260 24.92 -10.54 -12.13
CA PRO A 260 25.41 -11.53 -13.09
C PRO A 260 26.79 -11.18 -13.62
N SER A 261 27.69 -12.11 -13.59
CA SER A 261 29.03 -11.99 -14.15
C SER A 261 29.02 -12.21 -15.67
N ALA A 262 30.12 -11.89 -16.35
CA ALA A 262 30.29 -12.18 -17.76
C ALA A 262 30.14 -13.70 -18.08
N SER A 263 30.54 -14.57 -17.15
CA SER A 263 30.32 -16.02 -17.30
C SER A 263 28.86 -16.40 -17.21
N ASP A 264 28.08 -15.79 -16.34
CA ASP A 264 26.64 -16.04 -16.20
C ASP A 264 25.87 -15.60 -17.47
N ILE A 265 26.24 -14.40 -17.99
CA ILE A 265 25.72 -13.88 -19.24
C ILE A 265 26.01 -14.85 -20.39
N ALA A 266 27.26 -15.31 -20.50
CA ALA A 266 27.68 -16.26 -21.52
C ALA A 266 26.98 -17.64 -21.36
N ALA A 267 26.82 -18.12 -20.13
CA ALA A 267 26.11 -19.35 -19.82
C ALA A 267 24.63 -19.28 -20.24
N THR A 268 23.96 -18.17 -19.95
CA THR A 268 22.56 -17.93 -20.37
C THR A 268 22.42 -17.95 -21.89
N GLN A 269 23.34 -17.26 -22.58
CA GLN A 269 23.37 -17.24 -24.05
C GLN A 269 23.65 -18.63 -24.62
N LYS A 270 24.64 -19.34 -24.06
CA LYS A 270 25.01 -20.69 -24.48
C LYS A 270 23.84 -21.66 -24.31
N TRP A 271 23.10 -21.59 -23.21
CA TRP A 271 21.94 -22.44 -22.97
C TRP A 271 20.90 -22.30 -24.09
N LEU A 272 20.62 -21.08 -24.56
CA LEU A 272 19.72 -20.86 -25.68
C LEU A 272 20.25 -21.38 -27.02
N ILE A 273 21.59 -21.36 -27.19
CA ILE A 273 22.23 -21.97 -28.37
C ILE A 273 22.11 -23.48 -28.32
N ASP A 274 22.39 -24.08 -27.17
CA ASP A 274 22.39 -25.53 -26.96
C ASP A 274 20.97 -26.15 -27.11
N ILE A 275 19.91 -25.43 -26.63
CA ILE A 275 18.52 -25.91 -26.74
C ILE A 275 17.89 -25.68 -28.13
N LYS A 276 18.49 -24.84 -28.97
CA LYS A 276 17.96 -24.52 -30.32
C LYS A 276 17.68 -25.73 -31.20
N PRO A 277 18.55 -26.78 -31.31
CA PRO A 277 18.28 -27.96 -32.10
C PRO A 277 17.05 -28.73 -31.62
N GLU A 278 16.86 -28.84 -30.31
CA GLU A 278 15.67 -29.45 -29.73
C GLU A 278 14.43 -28.66 -30.06
N PHE A 279 14.46 -27.32 -29.89
CA PHE A 279 13.36 -26.44 -30.26
C PHE A 279 13.03 -26.47 -31.76
N ALA A 280 14.01 -26.76 -32.61
CA ALA A 280 13.79 -26.90 -34.03
C ALA A 280 13.02 -28.18 -34.40
N SER A 281 13.22 -29.26 -33.64
CA SER A 281 12.63 -30.56 -33.91
C SER A 281 11.19 -30.73 -33.43
N VAL A 282 10.71 -29.84 -32.53
CA VAL A 282 9.36 -29.95 -31.93
C VAL A 282 8.30 -29.42 -32.89
N THR A 283 7.13 -30.07 -32.86
CA THR A 283 5.91 -29.65 -33.58
C THR A 283 4.98 -28.83 -32.71
N ASP A 284 4.99 -29.02 -31.37
CA ASP A 284 4.20 -28.23 -30.40
C ASP A 284 5.09 -27.17 -29.73
N ASN A 285 5.17 -26.01 -30.38
CA ASN A 285 5.92 -24.88 -29.86
C ASN A 285 5.35 -24.36 -28.53
N LYS A 286 4.02 -24.45 -28.33
CA LYS A 286 3.37 -23.98 -27.08
C LYS A 286 3.83 -24.82 -25.90
N GLN A 287 3.79 -26.14 -25.99
CA GLN A 287 4.22 -27.02 -24.92
C GLN A 287 5.71 -26.83 -24.63
N PHE A 288 6.54 -26.74 -25.66
CA PHE A 288 7.99 -26.59 -25.50
C PHE A 288 8.36 -25.28 -24.80
N VAL A 289 7.79 -24.15 -25.23
CA VAL A 289 8.02 -22.84 -24.60
C VAL A 289 7.51 -22.84 -23.16
N SER A 290 6.33 -23.42 -22.90
CA SER A 290 5.77 -23.45 -21.54
C SER A 290 6.62 -24.22 -20.52
N VAL A 291 7.45 -25.16 -20.97
CA VAL A 291 8.34 -25.95 -20.12
C VAL A 291 9.73 -25.31 -19.98
N ASN A 292 10.23 -24.68 -21.06
CA ASN A 292 11.64 -24.28 -21.16
C ASN A 292 11.87 -22.75 -21.07
N SER A 293 10.83 -21.93 -21.02
CA SER A 293 10.95 -20.47 -21.02
C SER A 293 10.55 -19.85 -19.69
N ASP A 294 11.24 -18.80 -19.28
CA ASP A 294 10.89 -18.00 -18.10
C ASP A 294 9.66 -17.11 -18.35
N ILE A 295 9.24 -16.94 -19.60
CA ILE A 295 7.98 -16.28 -19.98
C ILE A 295 7.01 -17.26 -20.60
N ALA A 296 5.72 -17.03 -20.39
CA ALA A 296 4.66 -17.86 -20.95
C ALA A 296 4.62 -17.76 -22.48
N TYR A 297 4.22 -18.88 -23.14
CA TYR A 297 3.98 -18.86 -24.56
C TYR A 297 2.86 -17.89 -24.93
N ASP A 298 3.11 -17.04 -25.91
CA ASP A 298 2.13 -16.12 -26.47
C ASP A 298 1.53 -16.70 -27.77
N PRO A 299 0.24 -17.05 -27.79
CA PRO A 299 -0.43 -17.56 -28.99
C PRO A 299 -0.84 -16.46 -29.98
N GLY A 300 -0.60 -15.19 -29.68
CA GLY A 300 -1.03 -14.04 -30.46
C GLY A 300 -0.38 -13.94 -31.83
N PHE A 301 -1.11 -13.35 -32.80
CA PHE A 301 -0.57 -12.90 -34.04
C PHE A 301 -0.31 -11.39 -33.98
N TYR A 302 0.77 -10.95 -34.59
CA TYR A 302 1.29 -9.59 -34.49
C TYR A 302 1.58 -9.00 -35.84
N LYS A 303 1.24 -7.74 -36.01
CA LYS A 303 1.69 -6.89 -37.11
C LYS A 303 3.13 -6.46 -36.88
N LYS A 304 3.79 -5.98 -37.91
CA LYS A 304 5.19 -5.56 -37.85
C LYS A 304 5.42 -4.45 -36.81
N GLU A 305 4.49 -3.51 -36.72
CA GLU A 305 4.56 -2.35 -35.82
C GLU A 305 4.30 -2.72 -34.35
N GLU A 306 3.75 -3.90 -34.09
CA GLU A 306 3.47 -4.41 -32.75
C GLU A 306 4.61 -5.23 -32.16
N LEU A 307 5.55 -5.65 -33.00
CA LEU A 307 6.73 -6.39 -32.57
C LEU A 307 7.82 -5.48 -32.08
N SER A 308 8.64 -6.02 -31.19
CA SER A 308 9.89 -5.35 -30.79
C SER A 308 10.75 -5.02 -31.99
N PRO A 309 11.37 -3.83 -32.05
CA PRO A 309 12.30 -3.44 -33.13
C PRO A 309 13.42 -4.45 -33.38
N ALA A 310 13.81 -5.21 -32.34
CA ALA A 310 14.86 -6.23 -32.43
C ALA A 310 14.51 -7.34 -33.43
N ILE A 311 13.23 -7.76 -33.49
CA ILE A 311 12.78 -8.92 -34.28
C ILE A 311 11.82 -8.57 -35.42
N ALA A 312 11.25 -7.36 -35.44
CA ALA A 312 10.21 -6.98 -36.38
C ALA A 312 10.62 -7.18 -37.84
N ASN A 313 11.81 -6.71 -38.24
CA ASN A 313 12.31 -6.85 -39.59
C ASN A 313 12.62 -8.30 -39.97
N TRP A 314 13.20 -9.07 -39.04
CA TRP A 314 13.47 -10.47 -39.26
C TRP A 314 12.15 -11.27 -39.44
N ALA A 315 11.20 -11.07 -38.52
CA ALA A 315 9.96 -11.85 -38.47
C ALA A 315 9.12 -11.77 -39.76
N PHE A 316 9.16 -10.63 -40.48
CA PHE A 316 8.43 -10.39 -41.72
C PHE A 316 9.23 -10.75 -42.97
N ASN A 317 10.51 -11.15 -42.86
CA ASN A 317 11.34 -11.64 -43.95
C ASN A 317 11.72 -13.12 -43.80
N ALA A 318 11.42 -13.74 -42.66
CA ALA A 318 11.73 -15.13 -42.34
C ALA A 318 10.64 -16.08 -42.84
N GLN A 319 10.94 -17.39 -42.82
CA GLN A 319 10.00 -18.46 -43.11
C GLN A 319 9.59 -19.21 -41.83
N PRO A 320 8.37 -19.78 -41.75
CA PRO A 320 8.01 -20.63 -40.62
C PRO A 320 9.06 -21.72 -40.34
N GLY A 321 9.53 -21.76 -39.09
CA GLY A 321 10.65 -22.59 -38.66
C GLY A 321 11.99 -21.89 -38.53
N ASP A 322 12.16 -20.70 -39.12
CA ASP A 322 13.37 -19.90 -38.98
C ASP A 322 13.55 -19.36 -37.55
N PHE A 323 14.82 -19.17 -37.19
CA PHE A 323 15.21 -18.65 -35.85
C PHE A 323 15.93 -17.31 -35.93
N TYR A 324 15.66 -16.47 -34.92
CA TYR A 324 16.40 -15.26 -34.63
C TYR A 324 16.98 -15.29 -33.24
N GLY A 325 18.23 -14.97 -33.08
CA GLY A 325 18.91 -14.91 -31.79
C GLY A 325 19.89 -16.06 -31.55
N PRO A 326 20.38 -16.18 -30.32
CA PRO A 326 19.95 -15.44 -29.12
C PRO A 326 20.19 -13.93 -29.21
N TYR A 327 19.21 -13.12 -28.78
CA TYR A 327 19.29 -11.67 -28.70
C TYR A 327 18.92 -11.16 -27.30
N LEU A 328 19.50 -10.03 -26.91
CA LEU A 328 19.26 -9.41 -25.61
C LEU A 328 18.12 -8.40 -25.70
N GLU A 329 17.13 -8.53 -24.83
CA GLU A 329 16.05 -7.60 -24.67
C GLU A 329 15.54 -7.61 -23.23
N SER A 330 15.39 -6.42 -22.61
CA SER A 330 14.88 -6.27 -21.22
C SER A 330 15.62 -7.11 -20.19
N ASN A 331 16.96 -7.20 -20.27
CA ASN A 331 17.82 -8.01 -19.41
C ASN A 331 17.57 -9.53 -19.47
N GLU A 332 17.00 -10.00 -20.57
CA GLU A 332 16.77 -11.42 -20.86
C GLU A 332 17.40 -11.75 -22.21
N TYR A 333 18.01 -12.94 -22.31
CA TYR A 333 18.33 -13.48 -23.61
C TYR A 333 17.11 -14.21 -24.17
N LYS A 334 16.81 -13.95 -25.45
CA LYS A 334 15.66 -14.52 -26.14
C LYS A 334 16.08 -15.23 -27.41
N LEU A 335 15.41 -16.33 -27.72
CA LEU A 335 15.51 -17.09 -28.97
C LEU A 335 14.11 -17.18 -29.59
N ALA A 336 13.91 -16.49 -30.70
CA ALA A 336 12.63 -16.45 -31.40
C ALA A 336 12.61 -17.47 -32.55
N LYS A 337 11.53 -18.24 -32.66
CA LYS A 337 11.21 -19.12 -33.80
C LYS A 337 9.95 -18.59 -34.48
N LEU A 338 10.01 -18.32 -35.78
CA LEU A 338 8.79 -17.98 -36.51
C LEU A 338 7.89 -19.22 -36.58
N ASP A 339 6.77 -19.16 -35.88
CA ASP A 339 5.82 -20.27 -35.78
C ASP A 339 4.90 -20.29 -37.02
N GLN A 340 4.29 -19.15 -37.30
CA GLN A 340 3.33 -19.06 -38.38
C GLN A 340 3.29 -17.68 -39.01
N PHE A 341 3.11 -17.66 -40.32
CA PHE A 341 2.81 -16.47 -41.11
C PHE A 341 1.38 -16.59 -41.65
N LYS A 342 0.53 -15.60 -41.43
CA LYS A 342 -0.87 -15.68 -41.79
C LYS A 342 -1.42 -14.33 -42.23
N MET A 343 -2.27 -14.38 -43.26
CA MET A 343 -3.15 -13.25 -43.60
C MET A 343 -4.30 -13.26 -42.61
N MET A 344 -4.44 -12.18 -41.86
CA MET A 344 -5.47 -12.02 -40.83
C MET A 344 -6.22 -10.71 -41.02
N PRO A 345 -7.53 -10.66 -40.72
CA PRO A 345 -8.26 -9.41 -40.75
C PRO A 345 -7.77 -8.50 -39.59
N ASP A 346 -7.70 -7.20 -39.83
CA ASP A 346 -7.32 -6.20 -38.83
C ASP A 346 -8.40 -6.00 -37.74
N SER A 347 -9.62 -6.44 -38.06
CA SER A 347 -10.78 -6.37 -37.17
C SER A 347 -11.85 -7.38 -37.61
N VAL A 348 -12.70 -7.79 -36.70
CA VAL A 348 -13.85 -8.66 -36.99
C VAL A 348 -15.11 -8.12 -36.32
N GLN A 349 -16.26 -8.40 -36.93
CA GLN A 349 -17.55 -8.25 -36.31
C GLN A 349 -18.10 -9.64 -35.99
N ALA A 350 -18.49 -9.89 -34.75
CA ALA A 350 -18.96 -11.21 -34.36
C ALA A 350 -20.13 -11.11 -33.36
N SER A 351 -20.85 -12.22 -33.27
CA SER A 351 -21.84 -12.48 -32.24
C SER A 351 -21.47 -13.75 -31.48
N HIS A 352 -21.81 -13.83 -30.19
CA HIS A 352 -21.54 -15.03 -29.41
C HIS A 352 -22.66 -15.39 -28.42
N ILE A 353 -22.61 -16.65 -27.97
CA ILE A 353 -23.41 -17.19 -26.86
C ILE A 353 -22.44 -17.77 -25.84
N LEU A 354 -22.50 -17.33 -24.59
CA LEU A 354 -21.68 -17.84 -23.50
C LEU A 354 -22.48 -18.79 -22.61
N ILE A 355 -21.88 -19.93 -22.26
CA ILE A 355 -22.37 -20.86 -21.23
C ILE A 355 -21.27 -21.07 -20.20
N ASN A 356 -21.54 -20.66 -18.97
CA ASN A 356 -20.58 -20.77 -17.85
C ASN A 356 -20.74 -22.14 -17.17
N PRO A 357 -19.66 -22.91 -17.01
CA PRO A 357 -19.69 -24.20 -16.27
C PRO A 357 -20.20 -24.07 -14.82
N GLN A 358 -19.96 -22.96 -14.15
CA GLN A 358 -20.40 -22.76 -12.76
C GLN A 358 -21.92 -22.66 -12.63
N THR A 359 -22.61 -22.12 -13.62
CA THR A 359 -24.07 -21.96 -13.61
C THR A 359 -24.80 -23.27 -13.96
N VAL A 360 -24.17 -24.11 -14.79
CA VAL A 360 -24.76 -25.39 -15.21
C VAL A 360 -24.24 -26.61 -14.42
N GLY A 361 -23.27 -26.37 -13.53
CA GLY A 361 -22.79 -27.34 -12.54
C GLY A 361 -21.57 -28.16 -12.96
N SER A 362 -21.14 -28.19 -14.24
CA SER A 362 -19.87 -28.78 -14.67
C SER A 362 -19.45 -28.34 -16.07
N VAL A 363 -18.17 -28.54 -16.41
CA VAL A 363 -17.58 -28.25 -17.73
C VAL A 363 -18.24 -29.10 -18.81
N GLU A 364 -18.50 -30.38 -18.52
CA GLU A 364 -19.14 -31.33 -19.46
C GLU A 364 -20.58 -30.92 -19.78
N LYS A 365 -21.33 -30.47 -18.74
CA LYS A 365 -22.71 -29.99 -18.93
C LYS A 365 -22.74 -28.69 -19.73
N ALA A 366 -21.78 -27.78 -19.51
CA ALA A 366 -21.66 -26.56 -20.30
C ALA A 366 -21.35 -26.89 -21.75
N LYS A 367 -20.43 -27.84 -22.01
CA LYS A 367 -20.13 -28.31 -23.34
C LYS A 367 -21.34 -28.93 -24.05
N ALA A 368 -22.05 -29.85 -23.39
CA ALA A 368 -23.25 -30.44 -23.91
C ALA A 368 -24.34 -29.43 -24.25
N LYS A 369 -24.50 -28.40 -23.38
CA LYS A 369 -25.48 -27.33 -23.61
C LYS A 369 -25.10 -26.44 -24.80
N ILE A 370 -23.82 -26.04 -24.95
CA ILE A 370 -23.40 -25.23 -26.07
C ILE A 370 -23.46 -26.03 -27.40
N ASP A 371 -23.12 -27.33 -27.39
CA ASP A 371 -23.25 -28.22 -28.55
C ASP A 371 -24.73 -28.37 -28.98
N SER A 372 -25.67 -28.46 -28.01
CA SER A 372 -27.09 -28.51 -28.29
C SER A 372 -27.61 -27.22 -28.92
N ILE A 373 -27.18 -26.05 -28.40
CA ILE A 373 -27.54 -24.74 -28.96
C ILE A 373 -26.97 -24.63 -30.39
N LYS A 374 -25.73 -25.04 -30.62
CA LYS A 374 -25.13 -25.07 -31.95
C LYS A 374 -25.98 -25.87 -32.94
N LYS A 375 -26.38 -27.10 -32.60
CA LYS A 375 -27.23 -27.95 -33.43
C LYS A 375 -28.59 -27.32 -33.72
N LEU A 376 -29.22 -26.64 -32.74
CA LEU A 376 -30.48 -25.93 -32.96
C LEU A 376 -30.32 -24.82 -34.01
N ILE A 377 -29.22 -24.05 -33.94
CA ILE A 377 -28.97 -22.96 -34.88
C ILE A 377 -28.60 -23.55 -36.28
N GLU A 378 -27.85 -24.61 -36.33
CA GLU A 378 -27.54 -25.34 -37.59
C GLU A 378 -28.81 -25.91 -38.25
N ASN A 379 -29.84 -26.24 -37.45
CA ASN A 379 -31.14 -26.71 -37.92
C ASN A 379 -32.14 -25.55 -38.17
N GLY A 380 -31.69 -24.29 -38.22
CA GLY A 380 -32.48 -23.14 -38.63
C GLY A 380 -33.02 -22.24 -37.50
N ALA A 381 -32.68 -22.48 -36.26
CA ALA A 381 -33.03 -21.56 -35.20
C ALA A 381 -32.26 -20.22 -35.32
N ASP A 382 -32.93 -19.13 -35.04
CA ASP A 382 -32.32 -17.80 -35.11
C ASP A 382 -31.25 -17.61 -34.01
N PHE A 383 -30.05 -17.19 -34.40
CA PHE A 383 -28.91 -17.02 -33.51
C PHE A 383 -29.22 -15.98 -32.42
N ALA A 384 -29.82 -14.86 -32.81
CA ALA A 384 -30.09 -13.77 -31.87
C ALA A 384 -31.17 -14.17 -30.83
N ALA A 385 -32.18 -14.94 -31.25
CA ALA A 385 -33.17 -15.51 -30.34
C ALA A 385 -32.52 -16.51 -29.34
N MET A 386 -31.62 -17.35 -29.83
CA MET A 386 -30.87 -18.29 -28.97
C MET A 386 -29.93 -17.56 -28.01
N ALA A 387 -29.27 -16.51 -28.46
CA ALA A 387 -28.42 -15.68 -27.60
C ALA A 387 -29.22 -15.00 -26.49
N LYS A 388 -30.37 -14.37 -26.80
CA LYS A 388 -31.25 -13.77 -25.81
C LYS A 388 -31.76 -14.77 -24.78
N LYS A 389 -31.99 -16.02 -25.19
CA LYS A 389 -32.57 -17.09 -24.34
C LYS A 389 -31.54 -17.79 -23.47
N PHE A 390 -30.34 -18.00 -23.98
CA PHE A 390 -29.37 -18.94 -23.37
C PHE A 390 -28.03 -18.32 -23.02
N SER A 391 -27.66 -17.16 -23.60
CA SER A 391 -26.36 -16.57 -23.34
C SER A 391 -26.28 -15.98 -21.93
N GLU A 392 -25.20 -16.30 -21.25
CA GLU A 392 -24.88 -15.80 -19.92
C GLU A 392 -23.96 -14.57 -19.97
N ASP A 393 -23.57 -14.11 -21.18
CA ASP A 393 -22.93 -12.80 -21.36
C ASP A 393 -24.00 -11.69 -21.40
N GLN A 394 -24.14 -11.01 -20.28
CA GLN A 394 -25.17 -9.98 -20.10
C GLN A 394 -24.96 -8.75 -20.99
N GLY A 395 -23.72 -8.48 -21.38
CA GLY A 395 -23.37 -7.32 -22.20
C GLY A 395 -23.93 -7.43 -23.62
N SER A 396 -23.97 -8.65 -24.17
CA SER A 396 -24.38 -8.92 -25.56
C SER A 396 -25.70 -9.68 -25.67
N ALA A 397 -26.10 -10.49 -24.69
CA ALA A 397 -27.29 -11.33 -24.76
C ALA A 397 -28.55 -10.56 -25.18
N ALA A 398 -28.84 -9.40 -24.55
CA ALA A 398 -30.01 -8.56 -24.87
C ALA A 398 -29.98 -8.04 -26.32
N LYS A 399 -28.80 -7.91 -26.91
CA LYS A 399 -28.57 -7.48 -28.29
C LYS A 399 -28.44 -8.67 -29.26
N GLY A 400 -28.90 -9.87 -28.87
CA GLY A 400 -28.79 -11.06 -29.69
C GLY A 400 -27.38 -11.63 -29.81
N GLY A 401 -26.54 -11.36 -28.82
CA GLY A 401 -25.17 -11.81 -28.77
C GLY A 401 -24.17 -10.93 -29.54
N GLU A 402 -24.62 -9.81 -30.12
CA GLU A 402 -23.77 -8.93 -30.92
C GLU A 402 -22.68 -8.25 -30.09
N LEU A 403 -21.41 -8.35 -30.51
CA LEU A 403 -20.26 -7.71 -29.93
C LEU A 403 -19.81 -6.44 -30.70
N GLY A 404 -20.34 -6.25 -31.93
CA GLY A 404 -19.88 -5.21 -32.83
C GLY A 404 -18.48 -5.52 -33.41
N TRP A 405 -17.82 -4.47 -33.93
CA TRP A 405 -16.43 -4.56 -34.42
C TRP A 405 -15.45 -4.52 -33.27
N PHE A 406 -14.48 -5.43 -33.29
CA PHE A 406 -13.33 -5.41 -32.35
C PHE A 406 -12.04 -5.80 -33.05
N LYS A 407 -10.94 -5.28 -32.52
CA LYS A 407 -9.58 -5.55 -32.95
C LYS A 407 -8.92 -6.61 -32.06
N ARG A 408 -7.75 -7.10 -32.45
CA ARG A 408 -6.89 -7.94 -31.62
C ARG A 408 -6.64 -7.33 -30.25
N LYS A 409 -6.43 -8.17 -29.25
CA LYS A 409 -6.18 -7.83 -27.84
C LYS A 409 -7.35 -7.16 -27.09
N GLN A 410 -8.54 -7.14 -27.68
CA GLN A 410 -9.76 -6.68 -27.04
C GLN A 410 -10.58 -7.81 -26.39
N MET A 411 -10.33 -9.05 -26.81
CA MET A 411 -10.98 -10.25 -26.26
C MET A 411 -9.93 -11.20 -25.67
N VAL A 412 -10.38 -12.20 -24.90
CA VAL A 412 -9.46 -13.25 -24.41
C VAL A 412 -8.90 -14.06 -25.55
N PRO A 413 -7.64 -14.51 -25.47
CA PRO A 413 -6.91 -15.10 -26.63
C PRO A 413 -7.65 -16.24 -27.31
N GLU A 414 -8.24 -17.15 -26.54
CA GLU A 414 -8.94 -18.32 -27.07
C GLU A 414 -10.22 -17.93 -27.86
N PHE A 415 -10.92 -16.91 -27.41
CA PHE A 415 -12.08 -16.34 -28.11
C PHE A 415 -11.64 -15.64 -29.39
N GLU A 416 -10.61 -14.81 -29.26
CA GLU A 416 -10.07 -14.02 -30.36
C GLU A 416 -9.57 -14.91 -31.52
N GLU A 417 -8.80 -15.95 -31.19
CA GLU A 417 -8.29 -16.89 -32.19
C GLU A 417 -9.44 -17.46 -33.02
N VAL A 418 -10.51 -17.92 -32.36
CA VAL A 418 -11.68 -18.50 -33.05
C VAL A 418 -12.45 -17.45 -33.85
N ALA A 419 -12.60 -16.23 -33.32
CA ALA A 419 -13.32 -15.17 -34.02
C ALA A 419 -12.61 -14.67 -35.30
N PHE A 420 -11.27 -14.54 -35.24
CA PHE A 420 -10.46 -14.03 -36.34
C PHE A 420 -10.18 -15.11 -37.41
N THR A 421 -10.03 -16.36 -37.00
CA THR A 421 -9.77 -17.46 -37.93
C THR A 421 -11.03 -18.10 -38.51
N GLY A 422 -12.16 -18.06 -37.79
CA GLY A 422 -13.42 -18.64 -38.17
C GLY A 422 -13.93 -18.10 -39.52
N GLU A 423 -14.54 -18.94 -40.33
CA GLU A 423 -15.20 -18.51 -41.57
C GLU A 423 -16.44 -17.66 -41.26
N ILE A 424 -16.72 -16.70 -42.16
CA ILE A 424 -17.89 -15.83 -42.03
C ILE A 424 -19.18 -16.66 -41.98
N ASN A 425 -20.03 -16.38 -41.01
CA ASN A 425 -21.30 -17.04 -40.75
C ASN A 425 -21.24 -18.51 -40.29
N LYS A 426 -20.06 -19.10 -40.12
CA LYS A 426 -19.92 -20.42 -39.50
C LYS A 426 -19.89 -20.33 -37.96
N LEU A 427 -20.43 -21.40 -37.35
CA LEU A 427 -20.52 -21.54 -35.91
C LEU A 427 -19.29 -22.26 -35.36
N ASN A 428 -18.50 -21.59 -34.57
CA ASN A 428 -17.29 -22.12 -33.93
C ASN A 428 -17.41 -22.07 -32.40
N ILE A 429 -16.76 -23.01 -31.72
CA ILE A 429 -16.76 -23.06 -30.26
C ILE A 429 -15.37 -22.73 -29.73
N ALA A 430 -15.28 -21.82 -28.78
CA ALA A 430 -14.11 -21.53 -27.97
C ALA A 430 -14.36 -21.87 -26.50
N TYR A 431 -13.35 -22.37 -25.81
CA TYR A 431 -13.38 -22.51 -24.34
C TYR A 431 -12.40 -21.51 -23.72
N THR A 432 -12.89 -20.69 -22.81
CA THR A 432 -12.11 -19.65 -22.13
C THR A 432 -12.30 -19.77 -20.62
N ARG A 433 -11.63 -18.94 -19.84
CA ARG A 433 -11.84 -18.83 -18.39
C ARG A 433 -13.29 -18.47 -18.00
N PHE A 434 -14.09 -17.94 -18.90
CA PHE A 434 -15.51 -17.59 -18.67
C PHE A 434 -16.46 -18.75 -19.00
N GLY A 435 -16.02 -19.75 -19.74
CA GLY A 435 -16.83 -20.89 -20.19
C GLY A 435 -16.75 -21.17 -21.66
N TYR A 436 -17.76 -21.88 -22.18
CA TYR A 436 -17.89 -22.19 -23.60
C TYR A 436 -18.59 -21.05 -24.33
N HIS A 437 -17.97 -20.58 -25.41
CA HIS A 437 -18.51 -19.59 -26.31
C HIS A 437 -18.85 -20.24 -27.65
N LEU A 438 -20.09 -20.07 -28.14
CA LEU A 438 -20.45 -20.31 -29.52
C LEU A 438 -20.32 -18.99 -30.27
N ILE A 439 -19.38 -18.91 -31.19
CA ILE A 439 -18.99 -17.69 -31.89
C ILE A 439 -19.41 -17.78 -33.35
N LYS A 440 -20.03 -16.70 -33.85
CA LYS A 440 -20.36 -16.47 -35.24
C LYS A 440 -19.70 -15.20 -35.72
N THR A 441 -18.63 -15.30 -36.50
CA THR A 441 -18.02 -14.14 -37.16
C THR A 441 -18.91 -13.70 -38.31
N THR A 442 -19.39 -12.46 -38.31
CA THR A 442 -20.34 -11.94 -39.30
C THR A 442 -19.65 -11.16 -40.41
N LYS A 443 -18.57 -10.43 -40.06
CA LYS A 443 -17.77 -9.67 -41.03
C LYS A 443 -16.30 -9.68 -40.64
N LYS A 444 -15.43 -9.51 -41.64
CA LYS A 444 -13.98 -9.34 -41.46
C LYS A 444 -13.55 -8.00 -42.08
N GLY A 445 -12.62 -7.32 -41.43
CA GLY A 445 -11.99 -6.10 -41.88
C GLY A 445 -10.92 -6.35 -42.95
N LYS A 446 -10.03 -5.40 -43.18
CA LYS A 446 -8.95 -5.50 -44.16
C LYS A 446 -7.95 -6.59 -43.72
N GLU A 447 -7.59 -7.45 -44.64
CA GLU A 447 -6.53 -8.45 -44.39
C GLU A 447 -5.16 -7.79 -44.30
N THR A 448 -4.39 -8.16 -43.27
CA THR A 448 -3.01 -7.76 -43.04
C THR A 448 -2.15 -8.97 -42.78
N ASN A 449 -0.87 -8.85 -43.15
CA ASN A 449 0.10 -9.88 -42.80
C ASN A 449 0.39 -9.83 -41.30
N GLU A 450 0.26 -10.95 -40.65
CA GLU A 450 0.57 -11.11 -39.23
C GLU A 450 1.41 -12.36 -39.01
N VAL A 451 2.24 -12.33 -37.99
CA VAL A 451 3.14 -13.40 -37.59
C VAL A 451 2.89 -13.87 -36.18
N ARG A 452 3.02 -15.14 -35.92
CA ARG A 452 3.10 -15.73 -34.60
C ARG A 452 4.52 -16.21 -34.36
N ILE A 453 5.07 -15.84 -33.19
CA ILE A 453 6.46 -16.12 -32.86
C ILE A 453 6.49 -16.89 -31.55
N ALA A 454 7.10 -18.04 -31.54
CA ALA A 454 7.39 -18.79 -30.34
C ALA A 454 8.74 -18.31 -29.77
N THR A 455 8.72 -17.73 -28.58
CA THR A 455 9.92 -17.14 -27.98
C THR A 455 10.32 -17.89 -26.71
N LEU A 456 11.52 -18.44 -26.69
CA LEU A 456 12.19 -18.85 -25.45
C LEU A 456 12.87 -17.62 -24.86
N SER A 457 12.60 -17.33 -23.60
CA SER A 457 13.26 -16.28 -22.84
C SER A 457 13.94 -16.87 -21.62
N ARG A 458 15.14 -16.41 -21.34
CA ARG A 458 15.90 -16.77 -20.15
C ARG A 458 16.45 -15.50 -19.51
N LYS A 459 16.07 -15.27 -18.25
CA LYS A 459 16.60 -14.18 -17.42
C LYS A 459 18.09 -14.36 -17.19
N ILE A 460 18.79 -13.26 -17.18
CA ILE A 460 20.21 -13.25 -16.80
C ILE A 460 20.28 -13.12 -15.29
N GLU A 461 20.58 -14.22 -14.61
CA GLU A 461 20.68 -14.32 -13.16
C GLU A 461 22.10 -14.70 -12.76
N PRO A 462 22.57 -14.28 -11.56
CA PRO A 462 23.85 -14.72 -11.05
C PRO A 462 23.86 -16.23 -10.84
N GLY A 463 24.88 -16.89 -11.34
CA GLY A 463 25.10 -18.31 -11.11
C GLY A 463 25.72 -18.57 -9.73
N THR A 464 25.80 -19.86 -9.35
CA THR A 464 26.32 -20.30 -8.05
C THR A 464 27.76 -19.80 -7.80
N ASP A 465 28.60 -19.82 -8.80
CA ASP A 465 30.00 -19.36 -8.66
C ASP A 465 30.09 -17.86 -8.38
N THR A 466 29.26 -17.06 -9.05
CA THR A 466 29.15 -15.62 -8.83
C THR A 466 28.65 -15.33 -7.41
N TYR A 467 27.60 -16.03 -7.00
CA TYR A 467 27.05 -15.93 -5.64
C TYR A 467 28.10 -16.28 -4.57
N GLN A 468 28.78 -17.42 -4.72
CA GLN A 468 29.81 -17.85 -3.79
C GLN A 468 31.01 -16.89 -3.71
N LYS A 469 31.39 -16.31 -4.84
CA LYS A 469 32.46 -15.32 -4.88
C LYS A 469 32.09 -14.07 -4.06
N VAL A 470 30.91 -13.49 -4.31
CA VAL A 470 30.44 -12.31 -3.58
C VAL A 470 30.26 -12.64 -2.11
N TYR A 471 29.67 -13.81 -1.78
CA TYR A 471 29.53 -14.26 -0.38
C TYR A 471 30.88 -14.39 0.34
N SER A 472 31.91 -14.90 -0.34
CA SER A 472 33.26 -15.01 0.21
C SER A 472 33.86 -13.63 0.48
N GLU A 473 33.68 -12.67 -0.40
CA GLU A 473 34.13 -11.28 -0.20
C GLU A 473 33.43 -10.64 1.00
N VAL A 474 32.09 -10.81 1.10
CA VAL A 474 31.28 -10.31 2.21
C VAL A 474 31.67 -10.97 3.52
N SER A 475 31.91 -12.30 3.53
CA SER A 475 32.31 -13.06 4.71
C SER A 475 33.67 -12.62 5.23
N LYS A 476 34.62 -12.35 4.32
CA LYS A 476 35.91 -11.78 4.67
C LYS A 476 35.76 -10.41 5.31
N PHE A 477 34.98 -9.51 4.67
CA PHE A 477 34.69 -8.18 5.21
C PHE A 477 34.08 -8.27 6.62
N ALA A 478 33.05 -9.11 6.78
CA ALA A 478 32.35 -9.31 8.05
C ALA A 478 33.26 -9.81 9.17
N SER A 479 34.14 -10.80 8.88
CA SER A 479 35.03 -11.39 9.85
C SER A 479 36.12 -10.40 10.33
N GLU A 480 36.61 -9.54 9.44
CA GLU A 480 37.64 -8.55 9.72
C GLU A 480 37.10 -7.29 10.41
N ASN A 481 35.80 -6.99 10.33
CA ASN A 481 35.20 -5.73 10.71
C ASN A 481 34.04 -5.87 11.70
N GLN A 482 34.30 -6.47 12.87
CA GLN A 482 33.26 -6.78 13.87
C GLN A 482 32.87 -5.61 14.79
N THR A 483 33.54 -4.47 14.69
CA THR A 483 33.20 -3.26 15.46
C THR A 483 32.83 -2.11 14.56
N ALA A 484 32.09 -1.14 15.08
CA ALA A 484 31.71 0.07 14.32
C ALA A 484 32.93 0.84 13.80
N GLU A 485 34.01 0.90 14.60
CA GLU A 485 35.23 1.59 14.20
C GLU A 485 35.94 0.87 13.04
N ALA A 486 36.13 -0.46 13.15
CA ALA A 486 36.71 -1.26 12.09
C ALA A 486 35.86 -1.22 10.81
N PHE A 487 34.53 -1.36 10.95
CA PHE A 487 33.57 -1.23 9.86
C PHE A 487 33.73 0.10 9.12
N ASN A 488 33.68 1.22 9.85
CA ASN A 488 33.78 2.55 9.22
C ASN A 488 35.13 2.78 8.55
N LYS A 489 36.22 2.31 9.15
CA LYS A 489 37.57 2.39 8.57
C LYS A 489 37.67 1.58 7.27
N ALA A 490 37.13 0.37 7.26
CA ALA A 490 37.14 -0.50 6.09
C ALA A 490 36.26 0.05 4.96
N VAL A 491 35.07 0.59 5.28
CA VAL A 491 34.17 1.23 4.32
C VAL A 491 34.86 2.39 3.60
N VAL A 492 35.56 3.25 4.32
CA VAL A 492 36.32 4.36 3.73
C VAL A 492 37.50 3.84 2.89
N ALA A 493 38.26 2.88 3.42
CA ALA A 493 39.44 2.33 2.71
C ALA A 493 39.06 1.62 1.41
N GLN A 494 37.95 0.92 1.38
CA GLN A 494 37.45 0.17 0.21
C GLN A 494 36.50 1.01 -0.66
N LYS A 495 36.22 2.27 -0.29
CA LYS A 495 35.31 3.21 -1.00
C LYS A 495 33.91 2.60 -1.20
N LEU A 496 33.40 1.89 -0.21
CA LEU A 496 32.06 1.30 -0.26
C LEU A 496 30.99 2.35 -0.03
N ASP A 497 29.84 2.17 -0.68
CA ASP A 497 28.68 3.07 -0.55
C ASP A 497 27.99 2.81 0.79
N LYS A 498 28.21 3.70 1.75
CA LYS A 498 27.64 3.65 3.09
C LYS A 498 26.29 4.36 3.10
N LYS A 499 25.26 3.64 3.52
CA LYS A 499 23.89 4.12 3.66
C LYS A 499 23.51 4.32 5.12
N LEU A 500 22.59 5.23 5.36
CA LEU A 500 22.07 5.61 6.67
C LEU A 500 20.57 5.35 6.71
N ALA A 501 20.10 4.79 7.82
CA ALA A 501 18.68 4.66 8.07
C ALA A 501 18.35 4.96 9.53
N THR A 502 17.22 5.63 9.75
CA THR A 502 16.60 5.79 11.08
C THR A 502 15.36 4.92 11.10
N LEU A 503 15.31 3.98 12.03
CA LEU A 503 14.32 2.91 12.08
C LEU A 503 13.44 3.07 13.32
N LYS A 504 12.13 2.82 13.16
CA LYS A 504 11.19 2.61 14.25
C LYS A 504 11.03 1.11 14.52
N GLU A 505 10.63 0.74 15.73
CA GLU A 505 10.56 -0.67 16.15
C GLU A 505 9.62 -1.52 15.26
N ASN A 506 8.56 -0.91 14.73
CA ASN A 506 7.59 -1.56 13.86
C ASN A 506 7.82 -1.32 12.36
N ASP A 507 8.95 -0.70 11.98
CA ASP A 507 9.26 -0.55 10.55
C ASP A 507 9.41 -1.93 9.93
N ARG A 508 8.81 -2.07 8.77
CA ARG A 508 8.79 -3.30 8.02
C ARG A 508 10.11 -3.53 7.30
N ASP A 509 10.60 -2.48 6.66
CA ASP A 509 11.78 -2.52 5.81
C ASP A 509 12.73 -1.39 6.15
N VAL A 510 14.00 -1.60 5.89
CA VAL A 510 15.01 -0.56 5.86
C VAL A 510 14.94 0.13 4.50
N PRO A 511 14.92 1.46 4.42
CA PRO A 511 14.87 2.18 3.14
C PRO A 511 15.90 1.65 2.13
N GLY A 512 15.45 1.24 0.94
CA GLY A 512 16.28 0.67 -0.12
C GLY A 512 16.58 -0.83 -0.03
N LEU A 513 16.00 -1.53 0.95
CA LEU A 513 16.07 -2.98 1.10
C LEU A 513 14.65 -3.55 1.24
N GLU A 514 14.30 -4.50 0.39
CA GLU A 514 13.01 -5.20 0.47
C GLU A 514 13.07 -6.35 1.45
N SER A 515 11.95 -6.65 2.12
CA SER A 515 11.82 -7.77 3.08
C SER A 515 12.90 -7.78 4.18
N SER A 516 13.31 -6.59 4.63
CA SER A 516 14.46 -6.39 5.52
C SER A 516 14.11 -6.29 7.02
N ARG A 517 12.94 -6.81 7.40
CA ARG A 517 12.45 -6.82 8.81
C ARG A 517 13.47 -7.39 9.79
N GLN A 518 14.24 -8.41 9.40
CA GLN A 518 15.27 -8.99 10.27
C GLN A 518 16.36 -7.98 10.65
N LEU A 519 16.73 -7.09 9.73
CA LEU A 519 17.72 -6.03 10.00
C LEU A 519 17.16 -4.98 10.98
N VAL A 520 15.87 -4.67 10.88
CA VAL A 520 15.19 -3.79 11.86
C VAL A 520 15.20 -4.43 13.24
N LYS A 521 14.81 -5.71 13.37
CA LYS A 521 14.86 -6.44 14.65
C LYS A 521 16.28 -6.48 15.24
N ALA A 522 17.27 -6.76 14.42
CA ALA A 522 18.66 -6.78 14.83
C ALA A 522 19.12 -5.41 15.38
N ALA A 523 18.70 -4.31 14.74
CA ALA A 523 19.00 -2.96 15.21
C ALA A 523 18.40 -2.65 16.58
N PHE A 524 17.20 -3.17 16.89
CA PHE A 524 16.56 -2.98 18.20
C PHE A 524 17.08 -3.94 19.29
N SER A 525 17.79 -4.98 18.89
CA SER A 525 18.40 -5.97 19.82
C SER A 525 19.88 -5.71 20.09
N ALA A 526 20.54 -4.91 19.27
CA ALA A 526 21.97 -4.65 19.36
C ALA A 526 22.32 -3.57 20.40
N ASP A 527 23.53 -3.63 20.93
CA ASP A 527 24.14 -2.56 21.71
C ASP A 527 24.69 -1.46 20.77
N LEU A 528 24.69 -0.22 21.26
CA LEU A 528 25.26 0.90 20.54
C LEU A 528 26.71 0.67 20.15
N GLY A 529 27.07 0.96 18.91
CA GLY A 529 28.42 0.76 18.37
C GLY A 529 28.76 -0.67 17.97
N LYS A 530 27.80 -1.59 17.97
CA LYS A 530 28.02 -2.99 17.55
C LYS A 530 27.53 -3.22 16.12
N VAL A 531 28.18 -4.16 15.45
CA VAL A 531 27.72 -4.73 14.19
C VAL A 531 26.46 -5.55 14.48
N LEU A 532 25.45 -5.39 13.62
CA LEU A 532 24.18 -6.08 13.76
C LEU A 532 24.33 -7.58 13.48
N VAL A 533 23.56 -8.39 14.20
CA VAL A 533 23.61 -9.85 14.12
C VAL A 533 22.19 -10.36 13.87
N ASN A 534 22.04 -11.28 12.92
CA ASN A 534 20.79 -11.94 12.63
C ASN A 534 20.47 -13.07 13.63
N ASN A 535 19.33 -13.75 13.46
CA ASN A 535 18.90 -14.84 14.35
C ASN A 535 19.81 -16.07 14.33
N GLU A 536 20.68 -16.20 13.32
CA GLU A 536 21.63 -17.29 13.15
C GLU A 536 23.03 -16.94 13.67
N ASN A 537 23.16 -15.87 14.44
CA ASN A 537 24.42 -15.30 14.90
C ASN A 537 25.38 -14.88 13.78
N SER A 538 24.87 -14.61 12.58
CA SER A 538 25.64 -14.07 11.46
C SER A 538 25.53 -12.55 11.42
N THR A 539 26.62 -11.87 11.09
CA THR A 539 26.63 -10.42 10.81
C THR A 539 26.24 -10.08 9.37
N ILE A 540 25.99 -11.11 8.55
CA ILE A 540 25.58 -10.98 7.15
C ILE A 540 24.08 -11.21 7.07
N PHE A 541 23.38 -10.25 6.49
CA PHE A 541 21.96 -10.36 6.14
C PHE A 541 21.83 -10.52 4.65
N GLU A 542 20.86 -11.31 4.20
CA GLU A 542 20.57 -11.54 2.78
C GLU A 542 19.16 -11.07 2.45
N PHE A 543 19.04 -10.19 1.46
CA PHE A 543 17.78 -9.63 0.98
C PHE A 543 17.76 -9.64 -0.54
N GLY A 544 17.07 -10.62 -1.12
CA GLY A 544 17.06 -10.82 -2.56
C GLY A 544 18.46 -11.10 -3.11
N ASN A 545 18.95 -10.23 -3.97
CA ASN A 545 20.31 -10.32 -4.54
C ASN A 545 21.35 -9.45 -3.81
N LYS A 546 21.14 -9.14 -2.53
CA LYS A 546 22.03 -8.26 -1.75
C LYS A 546 22.43 -8.91 -0.45
N PHE A 547 23.73 -8.87 -0.14
CA PHE A 547 24.25 -9.10 1.20
C PHE A 547 24.44 -7.76 1.89
N VAL A 548 24.01 -7.67 3.14
CA VAL A 548 24.02 -6.43 3.92
C VAL A 548 24.76 -6.65 5.24
N ILE A 549 25.61 -5.69 5.59
CA ILE A 549 26.24 -5.61 6.91
C ILE A 549 25.91 -4.25 7.48
N GLY A 550 25.42 -4.20 8.71
CA GLY A 550 25.00 -2.97 9.37
C GLY A 550 25.59 -2.80 10.76
N VAL A 551 25.64 -1.55 11.21
CA VAL A 551 26.13 -1.15 12.54
C VAL A 551 25.12 -0.23 13.20
N LEU A 552 24.84 -0.42 14.48
CA LEU A 552 24.03 0.49 15.27
C LEU A 552 24.85 1.72 15.68
N THR A 553 24.48 2.89 15.16
CA THR A 553 25.21 4.15 15.43
C THR A 553 24.46 5.12 16.32
N GLY A 554 23.16 4.88 16.56
CA GLY A 554 22.36 5.72 17.46
C GLY A 554 21.15 4.94 17.99
N ALA A 555 20.83 5.20 19.26
CA ALA A 555 19.66 4.65 19.93
C ALA A 555 18.94 5.80 20.65
N THR A 556 17.67 5.96 20.35
CA THR A 556 16.80 6.93 21.01
C THR A 556 15.65 6.16 21.65
N GLU A 557 15.39 6.41 22.92
CA GLU A 557 14.24 5.82 23.62
C GLU A 557 13.03 6.74 23.55
N GLU A 558 11.84 6.17 23.70
CA GLU A 558 10.58 6.93 23.73
C GLU A 558 10.50 7.80 24.99
N GLY A 559 10.01 9.01 24.83
CA GLY A 559 9.80 9.96 25.94
C GLY A 559 10.24 11.37 25.59
N ASN A 560 10.54 12.17 26.61
CA ASN A 560 11.12 13.49 26.40
C ASN A 560 12.62 13.33 26.11
N SER A 561 13.11 13.97 25.03
CA SER A 561 14.56 14.07 24.76
C SER A 561 15.29 14.61 25.98
N THR A 562 16.48 14.18 26.22
CA THR A 562 17.36 14.85 27.19
C THR A 562 17.72 16.25 26.70
N PHE A 563 18.14 17.13 27.60
CA PHE A 563 18.60 18.47 27.20
C PHE A 563 19.71 18.41 26.16
N ASP A 564 20.66 17.51 26.33
CA ASP A 564 21.78 17.36 25.38
C ASP A 564 21.31 16.94 23.99
N GLU A 565 20.35 16.02 23.90
CA GLU A 565 19.74 15.61 22.63
C GLU A 565 18.90 16.73 21.98
N ALA A 566 18.23 17.55 22.79
CA ALA A 566 17.40 18.66 22.33
C ALA A 566 18.21 19.94 22.06
N LYS A 567 19.41 20.06 22.59
CA LYS A 567 20.21 21.29 22.66
C LYS A 567 20.32 22.03 21.30
N VAL A 568 20.59 21.31 20.24
CA VAL A 568 20.70 21.94 18.89
C VAL A 568 19.37 22.52 18.45
N ARG A 569 18.25 21.82 18.70
CA ARG A 569 16.92 22.32 18.34
C ARG A 569 16.52 23.50 19.21
N VAL A 570 16.81 23.44 20.47
CA VAL A 570 16.58 24.54 21.44
C VAL A 570 17.40 25.77 21.05
N ASP A 571 18.68 25.62 20.69
CA ASP A 571 19.54 26.73 20.27
C ASP A 571 18.96 27.47 19.04
N LEU A 572 18.47 26.74 18.06
CA LEU A 572 17.83 27.34 16.89
C LEU A 572 16.63 28.22 17.25
N VAL A 573 15.79 27.77 18.19
CA VAL A 573 14.59 28.52 18.60
C VAL A 573 14.98 29.72 19.45
N VAL A 574 15.78 29.55 20.49
CA VAL A 574 16.21 30.64 21.38
C VAL A 574 16.99 31.70 20.62
N ARG A 575 17.85 31.27 19.69
CA ARG A 575 18.60 32.22 18.84
C ARG A 575 17.67 33.00 17.89
N LYS A 576 16.63 32.34 17.34
CA LYS A 576 15.61 33.02 16.55
C LYS A 576 14.83 34.05 17.37
N GLU A 577 14.40 33.69 18.59
CA GLU A 577 13.71 34.62 19.49
C GLU A 577 14.56 35.83 19.82
N LYS A 578 15.85 35.65 20.12
CA LYS A 578 16.76 36.78 20.35
C LYS A 578 16.95 37.66 19.13
N LYS A 579 17.09 37.05 17.94
CA LYS A 579 17.12 37.82 16.69
C LYS A 579 15.83 38.61 16.48
N ALA A 580 14.68 38.00 16.80
CA ALA A 580 13.38 38.65 16.73
C ALA A 580 13.32 39.89 17.64
N GLN A 581 13.74 39.75 18.89
CA GLN A 581 13.80 40.87 19.83
C GLN A 581 14.71 42.00 19.35
N MET A 582 15.94 41.67 18.90
CA MET A 582 16.88 42.66 18.38
C MET A 582 16.32 43.42 17.17
N LEU A 583 15.72 42.70 16.22
CA LEU A 583 15.16 43.30 15.03
C LEU A 583 13.87 44.07 15.31
N ALA A 584 13.05 43.60 16.25
CA ALA A 584 11.85 44.33 16.69
C ALA A 584 12.20 45.66 17.36
N GLU A 585 13.21 45.68 18.25
CA GLU A 585 13.71 46.93 18.82
C GLU A 585 14.29 47.88 17.79
N LYS A 586 15.06 47.37 16.84
CA LYS A 586 15.61 48.15 15.73
C LYS A 586 14.53 48.79 14.89
N LEU A 587 13.46 48.02 14.53
CA LEU A 587 12.29 48.54 13.82
C LEU A 587 11.49 49.55 14.63
N LYS A 588 11.26 49.28 15.93
CA LYS A 588 10.55 50.15 16.84
C LYS A 588 11.24 51.52 16.97
N ASN A 589 12.57 51.51 17.13
CA ASN A 589 13.36 52.71 17.25
C ASN A 589 13.37 53.50 15.94
N ALA A 590 13.49 52.84 14.78
CA ALA A 590 13.46 53.50 13.50
C ALA A 590 12.06 54.08 13.17
N ALA A 591 10.99 53.43 13.59
CA ALA A 591 9.60 53.87 13.41
C ALA A 591 9.21 55.04 14.29
N SER A 592 9.95 55.31 15.38
CA SER A 592 9.66 56.42 16.30
C SER A 592 9.73 57.74 15.58
N GLY A 593 8.66 58.54 15.67
CA GLY A 593 8.53 59.86 15.02
C GLY A 593 8.33 59.81 13.52
N GLN A 594 8.12 58.63 12.92
CA GLN A 594 7.83 58.52 11.49
C GLN A 594 6.32 58.41 11.21
N SER A 595 5.84 59.12 10.24
CA SER A 595 4.47 59.11 9.78
C SER A 595 4.21 58.11 8.61
N ASP A 596 5.28 57.65 7.97
CA ASP A 596 5.23 56.68 6.87
C ASP A 596 6.38 55.67 6.93
N LEU A 597 6.26 54.60 6.10
CA LEU A 597 7.28 53.57 6.02
C LEU A 597 8.55 54.02 5.25
N SER A 598 8.46 55.06 4.42
CA SER A 598 9.60 55.50 3.60
C SER A 598 10.69 56.11 4.51
N GLY A 599 10.30 56.85 5.51
CA GLY A 599 11.24 57.39 6.52
C GLY A 599 11.89 56.29 7.36
N VAL A 600 11.14 55.23 7.70
CA VAL A 600 11.70 54.03 8.37
C VAL A 600 12.67 53.29 7.48
N ALA A 601 12.31 53.07 6.20
CA ALA A 601 13.12 52.37 5.24
C ALA A 601 14.46 53.08 5.01
N SER A 602 14.44 54.39 4.86
CA SER A 602 15.66 55.21 4.71
C SER A 602 16.60 55.09 5.95
N LYS A 603 16.08 55.15 7.16
CA LYS A 603 16.88 54.95 8.37
C LYS A 603 17.51 53.57 8.52
N LEU A 604 16.89 52.56 7.92
CA LEU A 604 17.33 51.18 8.02
C LEU A 604 18.05 50.67 6.76
N SER A 605 18.18 51.52 5.75
CA SER A 605 18.75 51.17 4.44
C SER A 605 18.07 49.95 3.81
N THR A 606 16.72 49.91 3.88
CA THR A 606 15.87 48.84 3.36
C THR A 606 14.81 49.39 2.39
N GLU A 607 14.04 48.56 1.77
CA GLU A 607 12.99 48.92 0.82
C GLU A 607 11.59 48.77 1.38
N VAL A 608 10.70 49.66 0.98
CA VAL A 608 9.27 49.53 1.20
C VAL A 608 8.72 48.68 0.06
N LYS A 609 8.03 47.59 0.42
CA LYS A 609 7.43 46.64 -0.53
C LYS A 609 5.90 46.71 -0.46
N ASP A 610 5.25 46.33 -1.55
CA ASP A 610 3.81 46.33 -1.67
C ASP A 610 3.25 44.89 -1.64
N ALA A 611 2.10 44.70 -1.00
CA ALA A 611 1.29 43.51 -1.05
C ALA A 611 -0.18 43.87 -1.25
N ALA A 612 -0.88 43.14 -2.12
CA ALA A 612 -2.23 43.45 -2.52
C ALA A 612 -3.18 42.25 -2.40
N GLY A 613 -4.45 42.50 -2.14
CA GLY A 613 -5.51 41.52 -2.16
C GLY A 613 -5.44 40.48 -1.03
N VAL A 614 -4.79 40.81 0.09
CA VAL A 614 -4.65 39.89 1.23
C VAL A 614 -5.92 39.94 2.09
N ASN A 615 -6.47 38.80 2.43
CA ASN A 615 -7.59 38.66 3.38
C ASN A 615 -7.22 37.65 4.49
N PHE A 616 -8.05 37.57 5.53
CA PHE A 616 -7.76 36.74 6.69
C PHE A 616 -7.65 35.23 6.37
N ASN A 617 -8.28 34.78 5.28
CA ASN A 617 -8.20 33.39 4.81
C ASN A 617 -7.03 33.14 3.83
N SER A 618 -6.22 34.18 3.55
CA SER A 618 -5.03 34.01 2.72
C SER A 618 -4.03 33.08 3.42
N TYR A 619 -3.59 32.04 2.74
CA TYR A 619 -2.54 31.15 3.24
C TYR A 619 -1.16 31.79 3.23
N SER A 620 -0.91 32.64 2.26
CA SER A 620 0.36 33.30 2.04
C SER A 620 0.17 34.73 1.51
N ILE A 621 1.21 35.55 1.66
CA ILE A 621 1.29 36.87 1.07
C ILE A 621 2.14 36.75 -0.19
N PRO A 622 1.70 37.28 -1.35
CA PRO A 622 2.49 37.27 -2.58
C PRO A 622 3.92 37.79 -2.35
N ALA A 623 4.90 37.09 -2.90
CA ALA A 623 6.34 37.39 -2.77
C ALA A 623 6.98 37.26 -1.36
N ILE A 624 6.20 36.92 -0.33
CA ILE A 624 6.73 36.74 1.04
C ILE A 624 6.60 35.28 1.50
N GLY A 625 5.50 34.61 1.16
CA GLY A 625 5.16 33.28 1.64
C GLY A 625 4.17 33.28 2.81
N ALA A 626 4.17 32.20 3.60
CA ALA A 626 3.25 32.01 4.72
C ALA A 626 3.66 32.85 5.93
N GLU A 627 2.94 33.94 6.15
CA GLU A 627 3.16 34.87 7.27
C GLU A 627 1.84 35.16 8.02
N PRO A 628 1.30 34.20 8.79
CA PRO A 628 -0.02 34.31 9.40
C PRO A 628 -0.13 35.46 10.38
N ALA A 629 0.92 35.77 11.13
CA ALA A 629 0.94 36.91 12.07
C ALA A 629 0.82 38.27 11.35
N VAL A 630 1.48 38.38 10.19
CA VAL A 630 1.38 39.60 9.35
C VAL A 630 -0.03 39.70 8.76
N ILE A 631 -0.55 38.59 8.17
CA ILE A 631 -1.92 38.52 7.62
C ILE A 631 -2.95 38.92 8.69
N GLY A 632 -2.89 38.31 9.86
CA GLY A 632 -3.78 38.62 10.97
C GLY A 632 -3.72 40.09 11.37
N THR A 633 -2.52 40.64 11.47
CA THR A 633 -2.34 42.04 11.86
C THR A 633 -2.89 43.01 10.80
N VAL A 634 -2.53 42.86 9.54
CA VAL A 634 -2.93 43.81 8.49
C VAL A 634 -4.42 43.78 8.21
N CYS A 635 -5.09 42.62 8.35
CA CYS A 635 -6.54 42.53 8.18
C CYS A 635 -7.34 43.30 9.24
N TYR A 636 -6.77 43.58 10.41
CA TYR A 636 -7.40 44.35 11.47
C TYR A 636 -6.78 45.72 11.68
N LEU A 637 -5.66 46.05 11.04
CA LEU A 637 -5.01 47.34 11.15
C LEU A 637 -5.86 48.42 10.42
N PRO A 638 -6.14 49.56 11.07
CA PRO A 638 -6.81 50.69 10.41
C PRO A 638 -6.00 51.20 9.22
N GLU A 639 -6.71 51.63 8.15
CA GLU A 639 -6.09 52.27 7.00
C GLU A 639 -5.23 53.46 7.38
N GLY A 640 -4.05 53.57 6.78
CA GLY A 640 -3.10 54.65 7.03
C GLY A 640 -2.24 54.48 8.30
N LYS A 641 -2.56 53.58 9.21
CA LYS A 641 -1.80 53.36 10.44
C LYS A 641 -0.62 52.42 10.22
N ILE A 642 0.52 52.72 10.81
CA ILE A 642 1.67 51.82 10.86
C ILE A 642 1.47 50.85 12.05
N SER A 643 1.75 49.55 11.82
CA SER A 643 1.69 48.51 12.85
C SER A 643 2.80 48.68 13.89
N ALA A 644 2.65 48.05 15.04
CA ALA A 644 3.81 47.66 15.84
C ALA A 644 4.67 46.63 15.06
N PRO A 645 5.93 46.40 15.47
CA PRO A 645 6.71 45.30 14.89
C PRO A 645 5.98 44.00 15.03
N ILE A 646 5.82 43.26 13.89
CA ILE A 646 5.11 42.00 13.80
C ILE A 646 6.15 40.92 13.64
N GLU A 647 6.17 39.95 14.53
CA GLU A 647 7.02 38.77 14.41
C GLU A 647 6.41 37.80 13.41
N GLY A 648 7.12 37.58 12.32
CA GLY A 648 6.76 36.65 11.27
C GLY A 648 7.66 35.42 11.23
N ASN A 649 7.39 34.55 10.29
CA ASN A 649 8.19 33.33 10.08
C ASN A 649 9.61 33.63 9.60
N ASN A 650 9.76 34.61 8.70
CA ASN A 650 11.01 34.92 8.02
C ASN A 650 11.74 36.14 8.61
N GLY A 651 11.10 36.95 9.42
CA GLY A 651 11.66 38.19 9.96
C GLY A 651 10.64 38.98 10.74
N ILE A 652 11.03 40.23 11.09
CA ILE A 652 10.16 41.19 11.76
C ILE A 652 9.67 42.20 10.73
N TYR A 653 8.37 42.43 10.75
CA TYR A 653 7.66 43.28 9.78
C TYR A 653 7.12 44.55 10.42
N LEU A 654 7.12 45.64 9.67
CA LEU A 654 6.22 46.78 9.87
C LEU A 654 5.33 46.92 8.66
N ALA A 655 4.04 47.05 8.87
CA ALA A 655 3.05 47.15 7.82
C ALA A 655 2.20 48.41 7.96
N ARG A 656 1.74 48.94 6.81
CA ARG A 656 0.79 50.06 6.75
C ARG A 656 -0.26 49.75 5.69
N VAL A 657 -1.50 49.63 6.10
CA VAL A 657 -2.62 49.40 5.17
C VAL A 657 -2.84 50.65 4.34
N THR A 658 -2.87 50.48 3.01
CA THR A 658 -3.07 51.55 2.03
C THR A 658 -4.48 51.63 1.51
N SER A 659 -5.19 50.52 1.45
CA SER A 659 -6.60 50.50 1.12
C SER A 659 -7.27 49.25 1.65
N VAL A 660 -8.56 49.36 1.91
CA VAL A 660 -9.41 48.25 2.32
C VAL A 660 -10.55 48.11 1.31
N SER A 661 -10.73 46.91 0.79
CA SER A 661 -11.84 46.56 -0.10
C SER A 661 -12.74 45.56 0.61
N ILE A 662 -14.03 45.80 0.59
CA ILE A 662 -15.02 44.90 1.20
C ILE A 662 -15.99 44.46 0.10
N SER A 663 -16.03 43.17 -0.17
CA SER A 663 -17.03 42.58 -1.06
C SER A 663 -18.38 42.47 -0.32
N PRO A 664 -19.50 42.81 -0.93
CA PRO A 664 -20.78 42.82 -0.26
C PRO A 664 -21.49 41.47 -0.24
N ASP A 665 -20.77 40.35 -0.08
CA ASP A 665 -21.46 39.06 0.05
C ASP A 665 -22.23 39.01 1.38
N LYS A 666 -23.54 38.81 1.30
CA LYS A 666 -24.47 38.81 2.45
C LYS A 666 -25.07 37.42 2.71
N ASP A 667 -24.59 36.35 2.06
CA ASP A 667 -25.17 35.03 2.24
C ASP A 667 -24.64 34.33 3.50
N VAL A 668 -25.00 34.87 4.67
CA VAL A 668 -24.68 34.29 6.00
C VAL A 668 -25.23 32.86 6.10
N LYS A 669 -26.36 32.52 5.48
CA LYS A 669 -26.92 31.17 5.55
C LYS A 669 -26.10 30.18 4.75
N GLY A 670 -25.67 30.56 3.54
CA GLY A 670 -24.76 29.73 2.74
C GLY A 670 -23.42 29.49 3.42
N GLU A 671 -22.82 30.56 3.99
CA GLU A 671 -21.56 30.42 4.72
C GLU A 671 -21.69 29.55 5.97
N LYS A 672 -22.78 29.71 6.74
CA LYS A 672 -23.08 28.83 7.88
C LYS A 672 -23.13 27.36 7.46
N LYS A 673 -23.87 27.04 6.40
CA LYS A 673 -23.98 25.70 5.85
C LYS A 673 -22.62 25.16 5.39
N ARG A 674 -21.80 25.98 4.74
CA ARG A 674 -20.45 25.63 4.30
C ARG A 674 -19.53 25.28 5.50
N LEU A 675 -19.57 26.09 6.54
CA LEU A 675 -18.78 25.86 7.76
C LEU A 675 -19.24 24.58 8.48
N GLU A 676 -20.55 24.37 8.62
CA GLU A 676 -21.11 23.15 9.23
C GLU A 676 -20.73 21.90 8.43
N GLN A 677 -20.78 21.96 7.10
CA GLN A 677 -20.33 20.84 6.24
C GLN A 677 -18.83 20.58 6.40
N SER A 678 -18.01 21.63 6.43
CA SER A 678 -16.56 21.51 6.63
C SER A 678 -16.21 20.88 7.98
N MET A 679 -16.87 21.32 9.05
CA MET A 679 -16.69 20.75 10.40
C MET A 679 -17.15 19.29 10.46
N GLY A 680 -18.29 18.98 9.85
CA GLY A 680 -18.81 17.61 9.77
C GLY A 680 -17.86 16.66 9.02
N TYR A 681 -17.27 17.14 7.93
CA TYR A 681 -16.29 16.37 7.17
C TYR A 681 -15.01 16.11 7.99
N ARG A 682 -14.46 17.15 8.64
CA ARG A 682 -13.30 17.03 9.53
C ARG A 682 -13.57 16.09 10.70
N ALA A 683 -14.74 16.21 11.34
CA ALA A 683 -15.12 15.30 12.42
C ALA A 683 -15.11 13.84 11.96
N GLY A 684 -15.61 13.55 10.75
CA GLY A 684 -15.60 12.19 10.18
C GLY A 684 -14.21 11.57 10.05
N SER A 685 -13.21 12.39 9.71
CA SER A 685 -11.82 11.94 9.51
C SER A 685 -10.94 12.01 10.77
N GLU A 686 -11.16 13.01 11.64
CA GLU A 686 -10.25 13.31 12.74
C GLU A 686 -10.68 12.68 14.09
N VAL A 687 -11.93 12.28 14.24
CA VAL A 687 -12.48 11.74 15.51
C VAL A 687 -11.68 10.53 15.99
N PHE A 688 -11.47 9.54 15.13
CA PHE A 688 -10.73 8.33 15.50
C PHE A 688 -9.27 8.64 15.85
N GLU A 689 -8.60 9.48 15.06
CA GLU A 689 -7.21 9.86 15.32
C GLU A 689 -7.08 10.69 16.61
N SER A 690 -8.07 11.50 16.94
CA SER A 690 -8.12 12.24 18.19
C SER A 690 -8.28 11.32 19.39
N LEU A 691 -9.19 10.34 19.31
CA LEU A 691 -9.35 9.33 20.35
C LEU A 691 -8.09 8.47 20.51
N LYS A 692 -7.45 8.09 19.40
CA LYS A 692 -6.21 7.32 19.37
C LYS A 692 -5.05 8.07 20.05
N LYS A 693 -4.97 9.39 19.87
CA LYS A 693 -3.93 10.23 20.53
C LYS A 693 -4.05 10.28 22.04
N ILE A 694 -5.25 10.17 22.60
CA ILE A 694 -5.48 10.19 24.05
C ILE A 694 -5.52 8.79 24.66
N ALA A 695 -5.67 7.74 23.83
CA ALA A 695 -5.66 6.35 24.28
C ALA A 695 -4.24 5.92 24.67
N SER A 696 -4.14 5.12 25.73
CA SER A 696 -2.88 4.46 26.09
C SER A 696 -2.68 3.22 25.22
N ILE A 697 -1.72 3.26 24.30
CA ILE A 697 -1.44 2.16 23.36
C ILE A 697 -0.02 1.69 23.58
N THR A 698 0.14 0.40 23.91
CA THR A 698 1.43 -0.28 23.94
C THR A 698 1.44 -1.35 22.87
N ASP A 699 2.20 -1.13 21.81
CA ASP A 699 2.38 -2.08 20.69
C ASP A 699 3.67 -2.88 20.89
N ARG A 700 3.56 -4.20 20.97
CA ARG A 700 4.68 -5.14 21.14
C ARG A 700 4.77 -6.14 19.99
N ARG A 701 4.08 -5.90 18.89
CA ARG A 701 4.05 -6.79 17.72
C ARG A 701 5.47 -7.11 17.20
N ALA A 702 6.37 -6.14 17.28
CA ALA A 702 7.77 -6.31 16.90
C ALA A 702 8.49 -7.47 17.60
N LYS A 703 7.99 -7.93 18.76
CA LYS A 703 8.57 -9.07 19.49
C LYS A 703 8.12 -10.43 18.94
N PHE A 704 7.04 -10.44 18.17
CA PHE A 704 6.40 -11.67 17.66
C PHE A 704 6.59 -11.84 16.15
N TYR A 705 6.70 -10.76 15.42
CA TYR A 705 6.82 -10.76 13.95
C TYR A 705 8.08 -10.06 13.45
#